data_f71f465b60db11487cdc815769e8cd53
#
_entry.id   f71f465b60db11487cdc815769e8cd53
#
_cell.length_a   1.000
_cell.length_b   1.000
_cell.length_c   1.000
_cell.angle_alpha   90.00
_cell.angle_beta   90.00
_cell.angle_gamma   90.00
#
_symmetry.space_group_name_H-M   'P 1'
#
loop_
_entity.id
_entity.type
_entity.pdbx_description
1 polymer ?
#
loop_
_entity_poly.entity_id
_entity_poly.type
_entity_poly.pdbx_seq_one_letter_code
_entity_poly.pdbx_strand_id
1 'polypeptide(L)'
;MTMEASSEPAQTGGVASQTSSMGRLLLISLAALYLEIVLIRWLGTEVKIFAFFQNLSLIVCFLGFGVGCFSSSKRGSVLPSLAAITTLVVAVSLPFKPWHDILQTMSSVLSFTTDAQLWGTIRVASSSYYQFLAVSLLIVSGFMLLLVMIMIPLGRWIGYYLETASNTVTAYSVNLLGSLAGIWLLAILAFLWLSPPYWFTVAFVLILLAQPFSWRSTLIACALLAITLFALRPANGNSVYWSPYQKLTVTDIGNQQYMIDVNNEGYMPIANVTPGFMANNPQLASIYQDSSYDSPFQFAKSANRVLVVGSGAGNDVAAALRHGAAQVDAVEIDPLISTLGMRLHPEQPYASPKVHLITNDARNFMRQCQTKYDIIIFGLLDSHTEFSGYSNMRVDNYVYTEESFREAQRLLSPDGILVLKFEVRQPWTWIGQRFYSMLSHIFPHPPLTYYSPQMGALAHATVFIESNSSSLWEESHSAEKSAFLSSRPPVFPLTLDNAPPPTTDDWPYVYHNWHSIPRAYFTVSAVILAMALYLCQPFFSWKETGTWQFFLLGAGFLLMETQLVSRLALYFGTTWLVNCIALTGILTVLLFSNVYVEFKRPGNLSIYFAFLCATLIANYAIPWSRVPGSGISVGVLICAAYCVPIFFAGIIFTESFRRFGGRSKAFGANMLGAVAGGLAQNLSFIFGMKALLLIAAAVYGGAALLQAMKPRRLPA
;
A
#
# COMPACT_ATOMS: atom_id res chain seq x y z
N MET A 1 12.46 -50.75 -62.22
CA MET A 1 12.79 -50.70 -60.82
C MET A 1 12.74 -49.21 -60.37
N THR A 2 11.59 -48.78 -59.95
CA THR A 2 11.25 -47.41 -59.61
C THR A 2 11.50 -47.20 -58.11
N MET A 3 12.37 -46.24 -57.79
CA MET A 3 12.54 -45.75 -56.45
C MET A 3 11.41 -44.75 -56.11
N GLU A 4 10.54 -45.09 -55.16
CA GLU A 4 9.62 -44.15 -54.49
C GLU A 4 10.37 -43.32 -53.50
N ALA A 5 10.37 -42.01 -53.72
CA ALA A 5 10.81 -41.04 -52.76
C ALA A 5 9.68 -40.78 -51.74
N SER A 6 9.86 -41.22 -50.50
CA SER A 6 8.99 -40.87 -49.38
C SER A 6 9.18 -39.39 -49.00
N SER A 7 8.20 -38.58 -49.34
CA SER A 7 8.10 -37.18 -48.84
C SER A 7 7.67 -37.19 -47.34
N GLU A 8 8.53 -36.75 -46.47
CA GLU A 8 8.18 -36.39 -45.10
C GLU A 8 7.19 -35.20 -45.12
N PRO A 9 6.10 -35.24 -44.34
CA PRO A 9 5.22 -34.10 -44.22
C PRO A 9 5.85 -33.04 -43.28
N ALA A 10 5.94 -31.84 -43.83
CA ALA A 10 6.58 -30.68 -43.25
C ALA A 10 6.10 -30.32 -41.81
N GLN A 11 7.05 -29.83 -41.03
CA GLN A 11 7.00 -29.32 -39.64
C GLN A 11 6.08 -28.09 -39.41
N THR A 12 4.96 -27.96 -40.07
CA THR A 12 4.01 -26.83 -39.87
C THR A 12 3.15 -26.95 -38.60
N GLY A 13 3.00 -28.17 -38.05
CA GLY A 13 2.26 -28.40 -36.80
C GLY A 13 2.95 -27.89 -35.53
N GLY A 14 4.27 -27.79 -35.55
CA GLY A 14 5.07 -27.36 -34.38
C GLY A 14 4.96 -25.88 -34.06
N VAL A 15 4.97 -25.02 -35.07
CA VAL A 15 4.98 -23.55 -34.91
C VAL A 15 3.60 -23.04 -34.45
N ALA A 16 2.51 -23.53 -35.01
CA ALA A 16 1.15 -23.15 -34.63
C ALA A 16 0.80 -23.59 -33.19
N SER A 17 1.26 -24.76 -32.75
CA SER A 17 1.09 -25.26 -31.38
C SER A 17 1.88 -24.43 -30.36
N GLN A 18 3.05 -23.96 -30.76
CA GLN A 18 3.95 -23.16 -29.89
C GLN A 18 3.45 -21.73 -29.72
N THR A 19 2.94 -21.11 -30.82
CA THR A 19 2.33 -19.77 -30.74
C THR A 19 1.07 -19.76 -29.85
N SER A 20 0.25 -20.82 -29.94
CA SER A 20 -0.92 -21.02 -29.06
C SER A 20 -0.51 -21.17 -27.57
N SER A 21 0.63 -21.82 -27.29
CA SER A 21 1.15 -21.99 -25.94
C SER A 21 1.64 -20.68 -25.31
N MET A 22 2.34 -19.84 -26.08
CA MET A 22 2.82 -18.53 -25.62
C MET A 22 1.67 -17.55 -25.39
N GLY A 23 0.64 -17.54 -26.26
CA GLY A 23 -0.56 -16.72 -26.06
C GLY A 23 -1.31 -17.08 -24.77
N ARG A 24 -1.40 -18.38 -24.44
CA ARG A 24 -2.00 -18.81 -23.18
C ARG A 24 -1.13 -18.46 -21.96
N LEU A 25 0.19 -18.54 -22.07
CA LEU A 25 1.10 -18.06 -21.02
C LEU A 25 0.89 -16.58 -20.77
N LEU A 26 0.79 -15.76 -21.82
CA LEU A 26 0.50 -14.33 -21.71
C LEU A 26 -0.82 -14.09 -20.94
N LEU A 27 -1.89 -14.77 -21.36
CA LEU A 27 -3.22 -14.59 -20.75
C LEU A 27 -3.27 -15.05 -19.29
N ILE A 28 -2.65 -16.18 -18.96
CA ILE A 28 -2.65 -16.65 -17.56
C ILE A 28 -1.77 -15.79 -16.67
N SER A 29 -0.65 -15.26 -17.18
CA SER A 29 0.21 -14.32 -16.45
C SER A 29 -0.51 -12.99 -16.21
N LEU A 30 -1.23 -12.48 -17.23
CA LEU A 30 -2.09 -11.31 -17.11
C LEU A 30 -3.18 -11.54 -16.04
N ALA A 31 -3.91 -12.66 -16.15
CA ALA A 31 -4.99 -13.00 -15.22
C ALA A 31 -4.46 -13.14 -13.78
N ALA A 32 -3.29 -13.73 -13.62
CA ALA A 32 -2.69 -14.02 -12.33
C ALA A 32 -2.31 -12.73 -11.58
N LEU A 33 -1.54 -11.83 -12.20
CA LEU A 33 -1.15 -10.59 -11.53
C LEU A 33 -2.32 -9.61 -11.41
N TYR A 34 -3.20 -9.55 -12.42
CA TYR A 34 -4.44 -8.78 -12.30
C TYR A 34 -5.26 -9.22 -11.08
N LEU A 35 -5.51 -10.53 -10.93
CA LEU A 35 -6.28 -11.06 -9.81
C LEU A 35 -5.58 -10.85 -8.47
N GLU A 36 -4.26 -11.01 -8.41
CA GLU A 36 -3.46 -10.76 -7.22
C GLU A 36 -3.70 -9.34 -6.70
N ILE A 37 -3.57 -8.33 -7.56
CA ILE A 37 -3.77 -6.93 -7.16
C ILE A 37 -5.24 -6.66 -6.80
N VAL A 38 -6.21 -7.28 -7.50
CA VAL A 38 -7.65 -7.22 -7.13
C VAL A 38 -7.87 -7.75 -5.72
N LEU A 39 -7.29 -8.91 -5.40
CA LEU A 39 -7.44 -9.55 -4.08
C LEU A 39 -6.79 -8.71 -2.98
N ILE A 40 -5.58 -8.21 -3.19
CA ILE A 40 -4.89 -7.31 -2.25
C ILE A 40 -5.78 -6.11 -1.94
N ARG A 41 -6.24 -5.44 -2.98
CA ARG A 41 -7.04 -4.22 -2.84
C ARG A 41 -8.40 -4.47 -2.22
N TRP A 42 -9.16 -5.44 -2.74
CA TRP A 42 -10.51 -5.70 -2.28
C TRP A 42 -10.54 -6.27 -0.85
N LEU A 43 -9.66 -7.25 -0.56
CA LEU A 43 -9.62 -7.87 0.76
C LEU A 43 -9.09 -6.89 1.83
N GLY A 44 -8.09 -6.07 1.51
CA GLY A 44 -7.61 -5.02 2.40
C GLY A 44 -8.66 -3.94 2.69
N THR A 45 -9.61 -3.72 1.76
CA THR A 45 -10.73 -2.80 1.97
C THR A 45 -11.83 -3.40 2.84
N GLU A 46 -12.20 -4.67 2.61
CA GLU A 46 -13.36 -5.28 3.27
C GLU A 46 -13.00 -5.95 4.61
N VAL A 47 -11.77 -6.39 4.81
CA VAL A 47 -11.31 -7.07 6.03
C VAL A 47 -10.09 -6.36 6.60
N LYS A 48 -10.29 -5.52 7.61
CA LYS A 48 -9.28 -4.62 8.21
C LYS A 48 -7.93 -5.27 8.51
N ILE A 49 -7.92 -6.51 8.98
CA ILE A 49 -6.67 -7.19 9.33
C ILE A 49 -5.71 -7.29 8.14
N PHE A 50 -6.24 -7.40 6.90
CA PHE A 50 -5.44 -7.43 5.69
C PHE A 50 -4.95 -6.04 5.26
N ALA A 51 -5.59 -4.96 5.74
CA ALA A 51 -5.08 -3.60 5.60
C ALA A 51 -3.99 -3.26 6.63
N PHE A 52 -4.06 -3.84 7.82
CA PHE A 52 -3.10 -3.55 8.89
C PHE A 52 -1.83 -4.38 8.81
N PHE A 53 -1.94 -5.66 8.46
CA PHE A 53 -0.78 -6.52 8.19
C PHE A 53 -0.41 -6.40 6.72
N GLN A 54 0.30 -5.35 6.44
CA GLN A 54 0.75 -4.93 5.13
C GLN A 54 1.48 -6.07 4.43
N ASN A 55 1.28 -6.17 3.13
CA ASN A 55 1.78 -7.27 2.30
C ASN A 55 1.24 -8.68 2.64
N LEU A 56 0.32 -8.82 3.60
CA LEU A 56 -0.21 -10.13 3.98
C LEU A 56 -0.81 -10.86 2.78
N SER A 57 -1.72 -10.19 2.06
CA SER A 57 -2.34 -10.74 0.86
C SER A 57 -1.30 -11.09 -0.21
N LEU A 58 -0.33 -10.22 -0.46
CA LEU A 58 0.76 -10.42 -1.43
C LEU A 58 1.59 -11.65 -1.09
N ILE A 59 2.08 -11.73 0.14
CA ILE A 59 2.94 -12.83 0.62
C ILE A 59 2.21 -14.17 0.51
N VAL A 60 0.92 -14.20 0.86
CA VAL A 60 0.09 -15.40 0.78
C VAL A 60 -0.21 -15.77 -0.68
N CYS A 61 -0.41 -14.80 -1.58
CA CYS A 61 -0.51 -15.04 -3.02
C CYS A 61 0.77 -15.67 -3.58
N PHE A 62 1.94 -15.14 -3.24
CA PHE A 62 3.23 -15.72 -3.64
C PHE A 62 3.42 -17.14 -3.11
N LEU A 63 2.96 -17.43 -1.88
CA LEU A 63 2.96 -18.79 -1.36
C LEU A 63 2.12 -19.72 -2.23
N GLY A 64 0.90 -19.33 -2.59
CA GLY A 64 0.03 -20.10 -3.48
C GLY A 64 0.63 -20.31 -4.86
N PHE A 65 1.24 -19.28 -5.45
CA PHE A 65 1.97 -19.37 -6.71
C PHE A 65 3.13 -20.35 -6.63
N GLY A 66 3.96 -20.26 -5.58
CA GLY A 66 5.09 -21.13 -5.36
C GLY A 66 4.68 -22.61 -5.32
N VAL A 67 3.67 -22.92 -4.49
CA VAL A 67 3.10 -24.28 -4.39
C VAL A 67 2.54 -24.74 -5.74
N GLY A 68 1.84 -23.85 -6.47
CA GLY A 68 1.32 -24.11 -7.80
C GLY A 68 2.43 -24.48 -8.78
N CYS A 69 3.51 -23.71 -8.83
CA CYS A 69 4.65 -23.96 -9.70
C CYS A 69 5.34 -25.30 -9.39
N PHE A 70 5.53 -25.65 -8.13
CA PHE A 70 6.07 -26.96 -7.75
C PHE A 70 5.20 -28.14 -8.19
N SER A 71 3.87 -27.95 -8.26
CA SER A 71 2.91 -29.00 -8.65
C SER A 71 2.52 -28.96 -10.14
N SER A 72 3.35 -28.38 -11.00
CA SER A 72 3.04 -28.06 -12.42
C SER A 72 3.25 -29.22 -13.41
N SER A 73 3.47 -30.46 -12.97
CA SER A 73 3.61 -31.62 -13.87
C SER A 73 2.42 -31.78 -14.85
N LYS A 74 1.23 -31.32 -14.45
CA LYS A 74 0.02 -31.26 -15.28
C LYS A 74 -0.66 -29.90 -15.04
N ARG A 75 -1.28 -29.33 -16.10
CA ARG A 75 -2.02 -28.07 -15.99
C ARG A 75 -3.15 -28.10 -14.96
N GLY A 76 -3.93 -29.16 -14.98
CA GLY A 76 -5.12 -29.25 -14.12
C GLY A 76 -6.27 -28.31 -14.55
N SER A 77 -7.32 -28.26 -13.73
CA SER A 77 -8.44 -27.33 -13.92
C SER A 77 -8.21 -26.01 -13.20
N VAL A 78 -8.73 -24.91 -13.75
CA VAL A 78 -8.76 -23.58 -13.08
C VAL A 78 -10.05 -23.37 -12.30
N LEU A 79 -11.04 -24.28 -12.39
CA LEU A 79 -12.30 -24.17 -11.62
C LEU A 79 -12.12 -24.06 -10.10
N PRO A 80 -11.15 -24.76 -9.47
CA PRO A 80 -10.89 -24.58 -8.05
C PRO A 80 -10.52 -23.13 -7.68
N SER A 81 -9.79 -22.41 -8.56
CA SER A 81 -9.49 -21.00 -8.36
C SER A 81 -10.77 -20.15 -8.35
N LEU A 82 -11.66 -20.36 -9.34
CA LEU A 82 -12.93 -19.63 -9.44
C LEU A 82 -13.87 -19.96 -8.25
N ALA A 83 -13.92 -21.24 -7.84
CA ALA A 83 -14.70 -21.64 -6.67
C ALA A 83 -14.16 -21.01 -5.37
N ALA A 84 -12.84 -20.98 -5.21
CA ALA A 84 -12.21 -20.35 -4.05
C ALA A 84 -12.44 -18.81 -4.02
N ILE A 85 -12.40 -18.13 -5.19
CA ILE A 85 -12.78 -16.71 -5.32
C ILE A 85 -14.21 -16.50 -4.85
N THR A 86 -15.16 -17.30 -5.38
CA THR A 86 -16.57 -17.21 -5.01
C THR A 86 -16.76 -17.43 -3.51
N THR A 87 -16.10 -18.46 -2.94
CA THR A 87 -16.17 -18.75 -1.51
C THR A 87 -15.63 -17.59 -0.67
N LEU A 88 -14.49 -17.01 -1.07
CA LEU A 88 -13.90 -15.86 -0.39
C LEU A 88 -14.86 -14.65 -0.42
N VAL A 89 -15.39 -14.34 -1.62
CA VAL A 89 -16.31 -13.20 -1.78
C VAL A 89 -17.58 -13.40 -0.98
N VAL A 90 -18.18 -14.58 -1.03
CA VAL A 90 -19.38 -14.90 -0.23
C VAL A 90 -19.07 -14.80 1.27
N ALA A 91 -17.97 -15.38 1.73
CA ALA A 91 -17.58 -15.35 3.14
C ALA A 91 -17.36 -13.93 3.68
N VAL A 92 -16.76 -13.05 2.88
CA VAL A 92 -16.52 -11.64 3.28
C VAL A 92 -17.80 -10.81 3.21
N SER A 93 -18.65 -11.03 2.19
CA SER A 93 -19.85 -10.21 1.90
C SER A 93 -21.14 -10.75 2.50
N LEU A 94 -21.10 -11.75 3.37
CA LEU A 94 -22.30 -12.32 3.99
C LEU A 94 -23.13 -11.23 4.68
N PRO A 95 -24.42 -11.01 4.31
CA PRO A 95 -25.26 -9.95 4.88
C PRO A 95 -25.81 -10.34 6.27
N PHE A 96 -24.95 -10.81 7.15
CA PHE A 96 -25.28 -11.30 8.48
C PHE A 96 -24.54 -10.48 9.54
N LYS A 97 -25.25 -9.58 10.22
CA LYS A 97 -24.66 -8.63 11.18
C LYS A 97 -23.71 -9.28 12.19
N PRO A 98 -24.05 -10.41 12.88
CA PRO A 98 -23.10 -11.05 13.80
C PRO A 98 -21.78 -11.46 13.16
N TRP A 99 -21.79 -11.80 11.86
CA TRP A 99 -20.56 -12.12 11.13
C TRP A 99 -19.69 -10.89 10.90
N HIS A 100 -20.30 -9.76 10.53
CA HIS A 100 -19.57 -8.48 10.42
C HIS A 100 -19.00 -8.04 11.76
N ASP A 101 -19.74 -8.20 12.84
CA ASP A 101 -19.28 -7.91 14.21
C ASP A 101 -18.08 -8.80 14.58
N ILE A 102 -18.08 -10.09 14.17
CA ILE A 102 -16.95 -11.00 14.35
C ILE A 102 -15.73 -10.51 13.56
N LEU A 103 -15.88 -10.15 12.27
CA LEU A 103 -14.78 -9.66 11.43
C LEU A 103 -14.17 -8.37 11.98
N GLN A 104 -14.99 -7.45 12.50
CA GLN A 104 -14.52 -6.23 13.16
C GLN A 104 -13.80 -6.54 14.48
N THR A 105 -14.41 -7.38 15.32
CA THR A 105 -13.81 -7.80 16.60
C THR A 105 -12.50 -8.54 16.40
N MET A 106 -12.42 -9.41 15.39
CA MET A 106 -11.22 -10.13 15.00
C MET A 106 -10.04 -9.17 14.73
N SER A 107 -10.27 -8.15 13.91
CA SER A 107 -9.26 -7.15 13.62
C SER A 107 -8.81 -6.43 14.91
N SER A 108 -9.74 -6.11 15.79
CA SER A 108 -9.47 -5.47 17.08
C SER A 108 -8.66 -6.36 18.02
N VAL A 109 -8.97 -7.66 18.10
CA VAL A 109 -8.25 -8.61 18.98
C VAL A 109 -6.83 -8.87 18.50
N LEU A 110 -6.64 -9.08 17.21
CA LEU A 110 -5.32 -9.31 16.62
C LEU A 110 -4.43 -8.07 16.67
N SER A 111 -5.04 -6.89 16.73
CA SER A 111 -4.36 -5.60 16.76
C SER A 111 -4.25 -4.99 18.15
N PHE A 112 -4.83 -5.61 19.20
CA PHE A 112 -4.84 -5.06 20.56
C PHE A 112 -3.47 -5.15 21.21
N THR A 113 -2.62 -4.25 20.79
CA THR A 113 -1.30 -4.03 21.34
C THR A 113 -1.15 -2.52 21.65
N THR A 114 -0.40 -2.19 22.70
CA THR A 114 -0.10 -0.79 23.03
C THR A 114 1.05 -0.23 22.22
N ASP A 115 1.71 -1.07 21.45
CA ASP A 115 2.90 -0.76 20.64
C ASP A 115 2.58 -0.29 19.22
N ALA A 116 1.33 -0.49 18.75
CA ALA A 116 0.86 0.05 17.49
C ALA A 116 -0.58 0.57 17.60
N GLN A 117 -0.88 1.71 16.96
CA GLN A 117 -2.24 2.21 16.85
C GLN A 117 -2.94 1.62 15.65
N LEU A 118 -4.15 1.12 15.87
CA LEU A 118 -5.04 0.63 14.83
C LEU A 118 -6.43 1.23 15.00
N TRP A 119 -7.08 1.54 13.88
CA TRP A 119 -8.37 2.21 13.86
C TRP A 119 -9.52 1.24 14.12
N GLY A 120 -10.63 1.76 14.66
CA GLY A 120 -11.87 1.02 14.84
C GLY A 120 -11.76 -0.16 15.80
N THR A 121 -10.90 -0.08 16.82
CA THR A 121 -10.72 -1.16 17.79
C THR A 121 -11.85 -1.23 18.80
N ILE A 122 -12.45 -2.41 18.94
CA ILE A 122 -13.43 -2.73 19.98
C ILE A 122 -12.68 -3.33 21.16
N ARG A 123 -12.90 -2.83 22.38
CA ARG A 123 -12.33 -3.42 23.58
C ARG A 123 -12.98 -4.75 23.90
N VAL A 124 -12.22 -5.82 23.89
CA VAL A 124 -12.65 -7.15 24.31
C VAL A 124 -12.31 -7.35 25.80
N ALA A 125 -13.24 -7.93 26.55
CA ALA A 125 -13.00 -8.22 27.95
C ALA A 125 -11.79 -9.15 28.12
N SER A 126 -10.93 -8.87 29.09
CA SER A 126 -9.68 -9.64 29.30
C SER A 126 -9.92 -11.13 29.57
N SER A 127 -11.04 -11.48 30.19
CA SER A 127 -11.43 -12.86 30.47
C SER A 127 -11.69 -13.71 29.20
N SER A 128 -12.09 -13.07 28.10
CA SER A 128 -12.42 -13.75 26.83
C SER A 128 -11.36 -13.52 25.74
N TYR A 129 -10.31 -12.78 26.02
CA TYR A 129 -9.31 -12.37 25.03
C TYR A 129 -8.69 -13.56 24.28
N TYR A 130 -8.20 -14.59 25.00
CA TYR A 130 -7.57 -15.74 24.36
C TYR A 130 -8.52 -16.57 23.49
N GLN A 131 -9.80 -16.63 23.85
CA GLN A 131 -10.81 -17.30 23.03
C GLN A 131 -11.04 -16.56 21.72
N PHE A 132 -11.24 -15.24 21.78
CA PHE A 132 -11.36 -14.39 20.60
C PHE A 132 -10.10 -14.40 19.76
N LEU A 133 -8.90 -14.42 20.35
CA LEU A 133 -7.63 -14.51 19.65
C LEU A 133 -7.54 -15.83 18.86
N ALA A 134 -7.90 -16.96 19.47
CA ALA A 134 -7.87 -18.26 18.79
C ALA A 134 -8.86 -18.31 17.62
N VAL A 135 -10.09 -17.82 17.80
CA VAL A 135 -11.10 -17.74 16.73
C VAL A 135 -10.62 -16.78 15.61
N SER A 136 -10.05 -15.64 15.97
CA SER A 136 -9.53 -14.68 15.02
C SER A 136 -8.39 -15.26 14.17
N LEU A 137 -7.44 -15.95 14.80
CA LEU A 137 -6.36 -16.63 14.09
C LEU A 137 -6.89 -17.73 13.16
N LEU A 138 -7.91 -18.46 13.58
CA LEU A 138 -8.54 -19.49 12.73
C LEU A 138 -9.20 -18.87 11.49
N ILE A 139 -9.97 -17.79 11.65
CA ILE A 139 -10.65 -17.10 10.54
C ILE A 139 -9.62 -16.50 9.57
N VAL A 140 -8.61 -15.80 10.08
CA VAL A 140 -7.54 -15.21 9.24
C VAL A 140 -6.79 -16.31 8.49
N SER A 141 -6.43 -17.42 9.16
CA SER A 141 -5.80 -18.56 8.51
C SER A 141 -6.68 -19.18 7.43
N GLY A 142 -8.00 -19.20 7.64
CA GLY A 142 -8.98 -19.63 6.64
C GLY A 142 -8.99 -18.74 5.39
N PHE A 143 -8.98 -17.43 5.56
CA PHE A 143 -8.86 -16.48 4.43
C PHE A 143 -7.52 -16.60 3.72
N MET A 144 -6.41 -16.73 4.47
CA MET A 144 -5.09 -16.98 3.88
C MET A 144 -5.09 -18.28 3.06
N LEU A 145 -5.67 -19.36 3.57
CA LEU A 145 -5.76 -20.62 2.84
C LEU A 145 -6.60 -20.48 1.56
N LEU A 146 -7.69 -19.72 1.58
CA LEU A 146 -8.47 -19.42 0.37
C LEU A 146 -7.64 -18.66 -0.66
N LEU A 147 -6.84 -17.65 -0.25
CA LEU A 147 -5.91 -16.96 -1.16
C LEU A 147 -4.90 -17.93 -1.77
N VAL A 148 -4.30 -18.81 -0.98
CA VAL A 148 -3.40 -19.86 -1.48
C VAL A 148 -4.13 -20.76 -2.49
N MET A 149 -5.35 -21.20 -2.19
CA MET A 149 -6.15 -22.05 -3.09
C MET A 149 -6.52 -21.35 -4.40
N ILE A 150 -6.75 -20.03 -4.37
CA ILE A 150 -6.96 -19.22 -5.58
C ILE A 150 -5.73 -19.24 -6.47
N MET A 151 -4.53 -19.11 -5.89
CA MET A 151 -3.28 -18.91 -6.65
C MET A 151 -2.64 -20.21 -7.12
N ILE A 152 -2.86 -21.34 -6.45
CA ILE A 152 -2.27 -22.64 -6.84
C ILE A 152 -2.57 -23.01 -8.30
N PRO A 153 -3.83 -23.00 -8.80
CA PRO A 153 -4.11 -23.38 -10.20
C PRO A 153 -3.42 -22.45 -11.20
N LEU A 154 -3.35 -21.14 -10.93
CA LEU A 154 -2.69 -20.15 -11.78
C LEU A 154 -1.18 -20.38 -11.83
N GLY A 155 -0.55 -20.56 -10.66
CA GLY A 155 0.88 -20.91 -10.54
C GLY A 155 1.21 -22.23 -11.25
N ARG A 156 0.32 -23.23 -11.16
CA ARG A 156 0.47 -24.53 -11.87
C ARG A 156 0.49 -24.35 -13.38
N TRP A 157 -0.36 -23.51 -13.92
CA TRP A 157 -0.40 -23.24 -15.36
C TRP A 157 0.82 -22.46 -15.82
N ILE A 158 1.23 -21.43 -15.10
CA ILE A 158 2.46 -20.67 -15.41
C ILE A 158 3.67 -21.61 -15.37
N GLY A 159 3.83 -22.36 -14.29
CA GLY A 159 4.92 -23.34 -14.15
C GLY A 159 4.95 -24.36 -15.28
N TYR A 160 3.79 -24.89 -15.70
CA TYR A 160 3.68 -25.81 -16.83
C TYR A 160 4.18 -25.20 -18.13
N TYR A 161 3.74 -23.98 -18.47
CA TYR A 161 4.17 -23.32 -19.69
C TYR A 161 5.65 -22.91 -19.68
N LEU A 162 6.16 -22.49 -18.54
CA LEU A 162 7.59 -22.21 -18.37
C LEU A 162 8.45 -23.48 -18.54
N GLU A 163 7.99 -24.62 -18.00
CA GLU A 163 8.69 -25.91 -18.12
C GLU A 163 8.71 -26.43 -19.55
N THR A 164 7.57 -26.34 -20.26
CA THR A 164 7.39 -26.89 -21.61
C THR A 164 7.83 -25.97 -22.74
N ALA A 165 8.25 -24.74 -22.43
CA ALA A 165 8.68 -23.77 -23.44
C ALA A 165 10.00 -24.19 -24.09
N SER A 166 10.14 -24.04 -25.40
CA SER A 166 11.37 -24.27 -26.14
C SER A 166 12.46 -23.25 -25.82
N ASN A 167 12.09 -21.95 -25.71
CA ASN A 167 12.98 -20.87 -25.30
C ASN A 167 12.55 -20.33 -23.93
N THR A 168 13.41 -20.54 -22.94
CA THR A 168 13.16 -20.14 -21.54
C THR A 168 13.09 -18.63 -21.37
N VAL A 169 13.98 -17.88 -22.05
CA VAL A 169 14.07 -16.43 -21.92
C VAL A 169 12.85 -15.77 -22.52
N THR A 170 12.43 -16.24 -23.70
CA THR A 170 11.22 -15.77 -24.36
C THR A 170 9.97 -16.06 -23.52
N ALA A 171 9.84 -17.27 -22.96
CA ALA A 171 8.70 -17.62 -22.13
C ALA A 171 8.64 -16.75 -20.86
N TYR A 172 9.78 -16.51 -20.20
CA TYR A 172 9.85 -15.63 -19.06
C TYR A 172 9.52 -14.17 -19.42
N SER A 173 9.98 -13.70 -20.58
CA SER A 173 9.62 -12.35 -21.08
C SER A 173 8.13 -12.22 -21.38
N VAL A 174 7.48 -13.25 -21.94
CA VAL A 174 6.03 -13.29 -22.15
C VAL A 174 5.28 -13.25 -20.81
N ASN A 175 5.78 -13.97 -19.79
CA ASN A 175 5.21 -13.91 -18.46
C ASN A 175 5.28 -12.48 -17.88
N LEU A 176 6.42 -11.78 -18.00
CA LEU A 176 6.56 -10.40 -17.53
C LEU A 176 5.65 -9.41 -18.28
N LEU A 177 5.51 -9.58 -19.61
CA LEU A 177 4.60 -8.76 -20.43
C LEU A 177 3.14 -8.98 -20.05
N GLY A 178 2.74 -10.22 -19.79
CA GLY A 178 1.40 -10.53 -19.26
C GLY A 178 1.15 -9.88 -17.91
N SER A 179 2.12 -9.96 -17.01
CA SER A 179 2.07 -9.31 -15.69
C SER A 179 1.93 -7.80 -15.83
N LEU A 180 2.71 -7.16 -16.69
CA LEU A 180 2.63 -5.73 -16.94
C LEU A 180 1.23 -5.32 -17.47
N ALA A 181 0.68 -6.09 -18.40
CA ALA A 181 -0.67 -5.84 -18.91
C ALA A 181 -1.74 -5.99 -17.81
N GLY A 182 -1.56 -6.92 -16.87
CA GLY A 182 -2.45 -7.12 -15.72
C GLY A 182 -2.48 -5.91 -14.78
N ILE A 183 -1.33 -5.31 -14.47
CA ILE A 183 -1.21 -4.09 -13.67
C ILE A 183 -2.01 -2.97 -14.31
N TRP A 184 -1.77 -2.68 -15.60
CA TRP A 184 -2.43 -1.58 -16.28
C TRP A 184 -3.91 -1.81 -16.52
N LEU A 185 -4.34 -3.07 -16.67
CA LEU A 185 -5.76 -3.39 -16.81
C LEU A 185 -6.54 -3.00 -15.53
N LEU A 186 -6.08 -3.41 -14.35
CA LEU A 186 -6.72 -2.97 -13.10
C LEU A 186 -6.57 -1.47 -12.92
N ALA A 187 -5.43 -0.94 -13.33
CA ALA A 187 -5.15 0.47 -13.35
C ALA A 187 -6.27 1.27 -14.04
N ILE A 188 -6.57 0.92 -15.24
CA ILE A 188 -7.60 1.58 -16.05
C ILE A 188 -8.98 1.45 -15.37
N LEU A 189 -9.34 0.25 -14.90
CA LEU A 189 -10.63 0.04 -14.24
C LEU A 189 -10.77 0.90 -12.96
N ALA A 190 -9.68 1.07 -12.24
CA ALA A 190 -9.65 1.90 -11.03
C ALA A 190 -9.77 3.41 -11.36
N PHE A 191 -9.12 3.88 -12.42
CA PHE A 191 -9.26 5.26 -12.91
C PHE A 191 -10.67 5.57 -13.42
N LEU A 192 -11.36 4.57 -13.95
CA LEU A 192 -12.76 4.67 -14.36
C LEU A 192 -13.75 4.57 -13.19
N TRP A 193 -13.25 4.50 -11.96
CA TRP A 193 -14.02 4.36 -10.72
C TRP A 193 -14.96 3.14 -10.72
N LEU A 194 -14.58 2.08 -11.43
CA LEU A 194 -15.38 0.87 -11.49
C LEU A 194 -15.31 0.09 -10.16
N SER A 195 -16.45 -0.45 -9.76
CA SER A 195 -16.62 -1.19 -8.50
C SER A 195 -16.20 -2.67 -8.63
N PRO A 196 -16.00 -3.41 -7.52
CA PRO A 196 -15.54 -4.80 -7.51
C PRO A 196 -16.31 -5.79 -8.40
N PRO A 197 -17.61 -5.69 -8.63
CA PRO A 197 -18.30 -6.55 -9.59
C PRO A 197 -17.64 -6.59 -10.97
N TYR A 198 -17.17 -5.45 -11.47
CA TYR A 198 -16.45 -5.38 -12.75
C TYR A 198 -15.07 -6.04 -12.65
N TRP A 199 -14.35 -5.84 -11.53
CA TRP A 199 -13.02 -6.43 -11.35
C TRP A 199 -13.08 -7.96 -11.33
N PHE A 200 -14.01 -8.53 -10.58
CA PHE A 200 -14.18 -9.99 -10.53
C PHE A 200 -14.71 -10.55 -11.85
N THR A 201 -15.59 -9.83 -12.56
CA THR A 201 -16.05 -10.25 -13.90
C THR A 201 -14.87 -10.36 -14.86
N VAL A 202 -14.00 -9.35 -14.90
CA VAL A 202 -12.79 -9.37 -15.74
C VAL A 202 -11.86 -10.51 -15.33
N ALA A 203 -11.64 -10.77 -14.03
CA ALA A 203 -10.84 -11.88 -13.56
C ALA A 203 -11.39 -13.24 -14.05
N PHE A 204 -12.69 -13.47 -13.92
CA PHE A 204 -13.34 -14.70 -14.39
C PHE A 204 -13.18 -14.88 -15.90
N VAL A 205 -13.40 -13.82 -16.69
CA VAL A 205 -13.24 -13.83 -18.14
C VAL A 205 -11.82 -14.17 -18.54
N LEU A 206 -10.81 -13.51 -17.94
CA LEU A 206 -9.40 -13.75 -18.24
C LEU A 206 -8.97 -15.18 -17.92
N ILE A 207 -9.40 -15.72 -16.78
CA ILE A 207 -9.10 -17.11 -16.39
C ILE A 207 -9.76 -18.10 -17.35
N LEU A 208 -10.99 -17.84 -17.80
CA LEU A 208 -11.69 -18.68 -18.75
C LEU A 208 -11.03 -18.64 -20.15
N LEU A 209 -10.61 -17.46 -20.62
CA LEU A 209 -9.92 -17.30 -21.90
C LEU A 209 -8.55 -17.99 -21.94
N ALA A 210 -7.87 -18.09 -20.78
CA ALA A 210 -6.58 -18.75 -20.67
C ALA A 210 -6.67 -20.27 -20.86
N GLN A 211 -7.79 -20.91 -20.50
CA GLN A 211 -7.98 -22.37 -20.62
C GLN A 211 -8.57 -22.78 -21.98
N PRO A 212 -8.39 -24.05 -22.41
CA PRO A 212 -9.12 -24.60 -23.53
C PRO A 212 -10.63 -24.55 -23.29
N PHE A 213 -11.38 -24.20 -24.32
CA PHE A 213 -12.84 -24.12 -24.22
C PHE A 213 -13.46 -25.45 -23.78
N SER A 214 -14.34 -25.40 -22.78
CA SER A 214 -15.17 -26.51 -22.31
C SER A 214 -16.51 -25.96 -21.86
N TRP A 215 -17.59 -26.35 -22.52
CA TRP A 215 -18.93 -25.85 -22.20
C TRP A 215 -19.34 -26.09 -20.73
N ARG A 216 -18.96 -27.24 -20.15
CA ARG A 216 -19.22 -27.57 -18.75
C ARG A 216 -18.46 -26.62 -17.80
N SER A 217 -17.19 -26.41 -18.05
CA SER A 217 -16.38 -25.47 -17.25
C SER A 217 -16.90 -24.05 -17.38
N THR A 218 -17.32 -23.63 -18.55
CA THR A 218 -17.91 -22.31 -18.80
C THR A 218 -19.22 -22.13 -18.03
N LEU A 219 -20.12 -23.12 -18.08
CA LEU A 219 -21.38 -23.10 -17.33
C LEU A 219 -21.14 -22.98 -15.82
N ILE A 220 -20.24 -23.80 -15.26
CA ILE A 220 -19.89 -23.73 -13.82
C ILE A 220 -19.32 -22.36 -13.50
N ALA A 221 -18.41 -21.83 -14.31
CA ALA A 221 -17.82 -20.52 -14.10
C ALA A 221 -18.86 -19.39 -14.17
N CYS A 222 -19.82 -19.44 -15.09
CA CYS A 222 -20.93 -18.49 -15.14
C CYS A 222 -21.82 -18.56 -13.89
N ALA A 223 -22.11 -19.76 -13.39
CA ALA A 223 -22.84 -19.92 -12.14
C ALA A 223 -22.09 -19.36 -10.93
N LEU A 224 -20.79 -19.65 -10.82
CA LEU A 224 -19.91 -19.09 -9.78
C LEU A 224 -19.83 -17.56 -9.88
N LEU A 225 -19.69 -17.02 -11.08
CA LEU A 225 -19.69 -15.57 -11.31
C LEU A 225 -21.03 -14.95 -10.87
N ALA A 226 -22.16 -15.56 -11.23
CA ALA A 226 -23.47 -15.07 -10.81
C ALA A 226 -23.61 -15.01 -9.28
N ILE A 227 -23.13 -16.04 -8.56
CA ILE A 227 -23.09 -16.06 -7.10
C ILE A 227 -22.18 -14.95 -6.57
N THR A 228 -20.99 -14.78 -7.16
CA THR A 228 -20.04 -13.73 -6.79
C THR A 228 -20.65 -12.34 -6.96
N LEU A 229 -21.29 -12.06 -8.10
CA LEU A 229 -21.94 -10.78 -8.37
C LEU A 229 -23.14 -10.53 -7.45
N PHE A 230 -23.88 -11.59 -7.11
CA PHE A 230 -24.96 -11.49 -6.15
C PHE A 230 -24.45 -11.10 -4.76
N ALA A 231 -23.36 -11.72 -4.29
CA ALA A 231 -22.77 -11.43 -3.00
C ALA A 231 -22.15 -10.02 -2.90
N LEU A 232 -21.68 -9.46 -4.03
CA LEU A 232 -21.11 -8.11 -4.09
C LEU A 232 -22.13 -6.98 -4.21
N ARG A 233 -23.44 -7.27 -4.14
CA ARG A 233 -24.46 -6.23 -4.17
C ARG A 233 -24.36 -5.34 -2.93
N PRO A 234 -24.37 -4.01 -3.09
CA PRO A 234 -24.37 -3.12 -1.94
C PRO A 234 -25.62 -3.37 -1.06
N ALA A 235 -25.43 -3.29 0.25
CA ALA A 235 -26.56 -3.29 1.18
C ALA A 235 -27.43 -2.05 0.93
N ASN A 236 -28.74 -2.20 1.04
CA ASN A 236 -29.69 -1.14 0.74
C ASN A 236 -29.48 0.10 1.63
N GLY A 237 -29.41 1.27 1.04
CA GLY A 237 -29.51 2.58 1.70
C GLY A 237 -28.28 3.49 1.64
N ASN A 238 -27.07 2.95 1.45
CA ASN A 238 -25.86 3.75 1.41
C ASN A 238 -25.32 3.92 -0.01
N SER A 239 -24.80 5.10 -0.33
CA SER A 239 -24.13 5.37 -1.60
C SER A 239 -22.66 4.93 -1.48
N VAL A 240 -22.27 3.89 -2.22
CA VAL A 240 -20.92 3.33 -2.22
C VAL A 240 -20.19 3.71 -3.49
N TYR A 241 -19.00 4.27 -3.34
CA TYR A 241 -18.11 4.70 -4.42
C TYR A 241 -16.74 4.04 -4.27
N TRP A 242 -16.06 3.85 -5.39
CA TRP A 242 -14.69 3.31 -5.43
C TRP A 242 -13.78 4.27 -6.18
N SER A 243 -12.82 4.85 -5.47
CA SER A 243 -11.74 5.65 -6.07
C SER A 243 -10.54 4.77 -6.42
N PRO A 244 -9.50 5.26 -7.07
CA PRO A 244 -8.24 4.54 -7.19
C PRO A 244 -7.60 4.17 -5.84
N TYR A 245 -7.91 4.87 -4.77
CA TYR A 245 -7.30 4.71 -3.45
C TYR A 245 -8.13 3.81 -2.53
N GLN A 246 -9.45 4.00 -2.47
CA GLN A 246 -10.27 3.49 -1.38
C GLN A 246 -11.75 3.34 -1.75
N LYS A 247 -12.49 2.63 -0.90
CA LYS A 247 -13.94 2.55 -0.90
C LYS A 247 -14.48 3.70 -0.04
N LEU A 248 -15.41 4.46 -0.59
CA LEU A 248 -16.10 5.54 0.12
C LEU A 248 -17.57 5.17 0.27
N THR A 249 -18.07 5.22 1.49
CA THR A 249 -19.50 5.02 1.78
C THR A 249 -20.04 6.33 2.35
N VAL A 250 -21.06 6.89 1.69
CA VAL A 250 -21.68 8.14 2.08
C VAL A 250 -23.00 7.84 2.75
N THR A 251 -23.15 8.29 4.00
CA THR A 251 -24.37 8.20 4.80
C THR A 251 -24.91 9.59 5.06
N ASP A 252 -26.17 9.85 4.69
CA ASP A 252 -26.87 11.07 5.03
C ASP A 252 -27.31 11.01 6.50
N ILE A 253 -26.85 11.95 7.32
CA ILE A 253 -27.21 12.06 8.74
C ILE A 253 -28.25 13.18 9.00
N GLY A 254 -28.81 13.73 7.94
CA GLY A 254 -29.85 14.77 8.00
C GLY A 254 -29.29 16.20 8.03
N ASN A 255 -30.14 17.17 7.79
CA ASN A 255 -29.80 18.60 7.80
C ASN A 255 -28.67 19.00 6.83
N GLN A 256 -28.53 18.32 5.70
CA GLN A 256 -27.43 18.47 4.75
C GLN A 256 -26.06 18.17 5.38
N GLN A 257 -26.03 17.26 6.33
CA GLN A 257 -24.81 16.74 6.93
C GLN A 257 -24.62 15.29 6.50
N TYR A 258 -23.38 14.90 6.29
CA TYR A 258 -23.05 13.57 5.79
C TYR A 258 -21.88 12.98 6.59
N MET A 259 -21.85 11.66 6.70
CA MET A 259 -20.69 10.92 7.16
C MET A 259 -20.09 10.19 5.97
N ILE A 260 -18.79 10.34 5.76
CA ILE A 260 -18.02 9.58 4.77
C ILE A 260 -17.17 8.58 5.51
N ASP A 261 -17.45 7.30 5.29
CA ASP A 261 -16.63 6.20 5.77
C ASP A 261 -15.62 5.82 4.69
N VAL A 262 -14.39 5.56 5.11
CA VAL A 262 -13.31 5.05 4.27
C VAL A 262 -13.00 3.61 4.65
N ASN A 263 -13.07 2.70 3.68
CA ASN A 263 -12.79 1.28 3.88
C ASN A 263 -13.58 0.68 5.08
N ASN A 264 -14.86 1.04 5.17
CA ASN A 264 -15.81 0.64 6.24
C ASN A 264 -15.52 1.22 7.63
N GLU A 265 -14.73 2.28 7.74
CA GLU A 265 -14.48 3.02 8.97
C GLU A 265 -14.94 4.47 8.85
N GLY A 266 -15.53 5.01 9.91
CA GLY A 266 -15.85 6.42 9.99
C GLY A 266 -14.60 7.27 9.81
N TYR A 267 -14.61 8.19 8.85
CA TYR A 267 -13.42 8.93 8.48
C TYR A 267 -13.62 10.44 8.55
N MET A 268 -14.59 10.98 7.80
CA MET A 268 -14.82 12.41 7.82
C MET A 268 -16.30 12.76 7.79
N PRO A 269 -16.75 13.66 8.67
CA PRO A 269 -18.06 14.30 8.51
C PRO A 269 -18.01 15.42 7.49
N ILE A 270 -19.15 15.69 6.85
CA ILE A 270 -19.45 16.98 6.20
C ILE A 270 -20.44 17.67 7.11
N ALA A 271 -20.02 18.78 7.74
CA ALA A 271 -20.84 19.53 8.66
C ALA A 271 -21.59 20.67 7.96
N ASN A 272 -22.79 20.97 8.41
CA ASN A 272 -23.53 22.17 7.99
C ASN A 272 -23.26 23.31 8.97
N VAL A 273 -22.43 24.25 8.55
CA VAL A 273 -22.09 25.47 9.31
C VAL A 273 -22.55 26.73 8.58
N THR A 274 -23.52 26.58 7.67
CA THR A 274 -24.10 27.72 6.93
C THR A 274 -24.78 28.72 7.87
N PRO A 275 -24.73 30.04 7.58
CA PRO A 275 -25.37 31.05 8.42
C PRO A 275 -26.84 30.76 8.70
N GLY A 276 -27.58 30.28 7.70
CA GLY A 276 -28.99 29.93 7.86
C GLY A 276 -29.24 28.80 8.83
N PHE A 277 -28.39 27.74 8.77
CA PHE A 277 -28.46 26.62 9.71
C PHE A 277 -28.08 27.06 11.15
N MET A 278 -27.04 27.89 11.29
CA MET A 278 -26.57 28.38 12.59
C MET A 278 -27.59 29.34 13.24
N ALA A 279 -28.25 30.19 12.45
CA ALA A 279 -29.32 31.06 12.95
C ALA A 279 -30.49 30.28 13.54
N ASN A 280 -30.82 29.12 12.95
CA ASN A 280 -31.86 28.22 13.45
C ASN A 280 -31.38 27.30 14.59
N ASN A 281 -30.07 27.23 14.84
CA ASN A 281 -29.46 26.38 15.85
C ASN A 281 -28.41 27.14 16.67
N PRO A 282 -28.77 28.20 17.42
CA PRO A 282 -27.82 29.09 18.08
C PRO A 282 -26.93 28.40 19.12
N GLN A 283 -27.38 27.29 19.74
CA GLN A 283 -26.58 26.49 20.64
C GLN A 283 -25.42 25.79 19.93
N LEU A 284 -25.59 25.38 18.67
CA LEU A 284 -24.53 24.78 17.85
C LEU A 284 -23.53 25.82 17.37
N ALA A 285 -23.95 27.07 17.13
CA ALA A 285 -23.08 28.12 16.63
C ALA A 285 -21.89 28.40 17.55
N SER A 286 -22.12 28.49 18.88
CA SER A 286 -21.04 28.67 19.85
C SER A 286 -20.12 27.45 19.96
N ILE A 287 -20.71 26.26 19.83
CA ILE A 287 -19.96 24.99 19.88
C ILE A 287 -19.03 24.87 18.66
N TYR A 288 -19.51 25.24 17.47
CA TYR A 288 -18.73 25.08 16.23
C TYR A 288 -17.59 26.09 16.09
N GLN A 289 -17.68 27.27 16.72
CA GLN A 289 -16.55 28.21 16.80
C GLN A 289 -15.34 27.63 17.54
N ASP A 290 -15.59 26.76 18.50
CA ASP A 290 -14.56 26.07 19.28
C ASP A 290 -14.09 24.74 18.68
N SER A 291 -14.60 24.40 17.50
CA SER A 291 -14.23 23.16 16.83
C SER A 291 -12.76 23.14 16.41
N SER A 292 -12.22 21.95 16.15
CA SER A 292 -10.87 21.80 15.62
C SER A 292 -10.67 22.46 14.24
N TYR A 293 -11.74 22.82 13.55
CA TYR A 293 -11.69 23.51 12.26
C TYR A 293 -11.58 25.02 12.40
N ASP A 294 -12.34 25.64 13.30
CA ASP A 294 -12.42 27.08 13.45
C ASP A 294 -11.51 27.65 14.55
N SER A 295 -11.35 26.94 15.68
CA SER A 295 -10.55 27.41 16.81
C SER A 295 -9.07 27.72 16.51
N PRO A 296 -8.36 27.09 15.55
CA PRO A 296 -6.97 27.45 15.26
C PRO A 296 -6.81 28.89 14.74
N PHE A 297 -7.83 29.44 14.06
CA PHE A 297 -7.76 30.77 13.46
C PHE A 297 -7.64 31.90 14.50
N GLN A 298 -8.08 31.68 15.74
CA GLN A 298 -7.91 32.67 16.82
C GLN A 298 -6.44 32.92 17.19
N PHE A 299 -5.52 31.99 16.82
CA PHE A 299 -4.10 32.11 17.07
C PHE A 299 -3.33 32.73 15.91
N ALA A 300 -3.97 32.89 14.74
CA ALA A 300 -3.34 33.45 13.56
C ALA A 300 -3.46 34.98 13.54
N LYS A 301 -2.37 35.70 13.20
CA LYS A 301 -2.39 37.15 12.98
C LYS A 301 -3.01 37.51 11.64
N SER A 302 -2.86 36.65 10.65
CA SER A 302 -3.38 36.83 9.29
C SER A 302 -3.81 35.47 8.74
N ALA A 303 -4.84 35.47 7.91
CA ALA A 303 -5.34 34.32 7.18
C ALA A 303 -5.45 34.61 5.68
N ASN A 304 -4.66 35.55 5.12
CA ASN A 304 -4.76 35.92 3.71
C ASN A 304 -4.47 34.73 2.78
N ARG A 305 -3.40 33.98 3.05
CA ARG A 305 -3.03 32.80 2.29
C ARG A 305 -3.00 31.58 3.17
N VAL A 306 -3.86 30.62 2.88
CA VAL A 306 -4.02 29.39 3.66
C VAL A 306 -3.67 28.18 2.77
N LEU A 307 -2.85 27.29 3.28
CA LEU A 307 -2.62 25.95 2.70
C LEU A 307 -3.35 24.93 3.55
N VAL A 308 -4.21 24.15 2.93
CA VAL A 308 -4.87 23.00 3.57
C VAL A 308 -4.31 21.72 2.97
N VAL A 309 -3.56 20.99 3.79
CA VAL A 309 -2.95 19.71 3.47
C VAL A 309 -3.90 18.58 3.87
N GLY A 310 -4.42 17.83 2.89
CA GLY A 310 -5.50 16.88 3.07
C GLY A 310 -6.84 17.59 3.28
N SER A 311 -7.26 18.32 2.25
CA SER A 311 -8.46 19.17 2.33
C SER A 311 -9.77 18.38 2.44
N GLY A 312 -9.75 17.07 2.12
CA GLY A 312 -10.89 16.18 2.28
C GLY A 312 -12.13 16.67 1.53
N ALA A 313 -13.27 16.58 2.20
CA ALA A 313 -14.54 17.08 1.67
C ALA A 313 -14.73 18.60 1.84
N GLY A 314 -13.74 19.32 2.44
CA GLY A 314 -13.73 20.78 2.43
C GLY A 314 -14.03 21.49 3.75
N ASN A 315 -14.17 20.81 4.90
CA ASN A 315 -14.46 21.48 6.18
C ASN A 315 -13.39 22.52 6.57
N ASP A 316 -12.10 22.20 6.44
CA ASP A 316 -10.99 23.13 6.71
C ASP A 316 -10.96 24.30 5.71
N VAL A 317 -11.29 24.02 4.46
CA VAL A 317 -11.39 25.04 3.41
C VAL A 317 -12.54 26.00 3.70
N ALA A 318 -13.69 25.47 4.12
CA ALA A 318 -14.84 26.27 4.53
C ALA A 318 -14.51 27.14 5.75
N ALA A 319 -13.81 26.60 6.74
CA ALA A 319 -13.35 27.36 7.90
C ALA A 319 -12.42 28.51 7.47
N ALA A 320 -11.43 28.25 6.61
CA ALA A 320 -10.54 29.29 6.10
C ALA A 320 -11.32 30.42 5.40
N LEU A 321 -12.32 30.10 4.60
CA LEU A 321 -13.16 31.08 3.93
C LEU A 321 -14.01 31.89 4.93
N ARG A 322 -14.60 31.25 5.96
CA ARG A 322 -15.35 31.94 7.04
C ARG A 322 -14.46 32.92 7.80
N HIS A 323 -13.18 32.58 8.01
CA HIS A 323 -12.20 33.45 8.66
C HIS A 323 -11.52 34.46 7.71
N GLY A 324 -12.08 34.64 6.50
CA GLY A 324 -11.72 35.72 5.60
C GLY A 324 -10.52 35.48 4.70
N ALA A 325 -10.12 34.21 4.50
CA ALA A 325 -9.02 33.90 3.60
C ALA A 325 -9.21 34.53 2.21
N ALA A 326 -8.16 35.19 1.71
CA ALA A 326 -8.13 35.76 0.39
C ALA A 326 -7.82 34.70 -0.68
N GLN A 327 -6.96 33.74 -0.34
CA GLN A 327 -6.60 32.61 -1.19
C GLN A 327 -6.41 31.34 -0.35
N VAL A 328 -6.95 30.22 -0.80
CA VAL A 328 -6.80 28.91 -0.18
C VAL A 328 -6.28 27.92 -1.23
N ASP A 329 -5.10 27.34 -1.00
CA ASP A 329 -4.60 26.20 -1.76
C ASP A 329 -5.01 24.93 -1.02
N ALA A 330 -5.91 24.15 -1.61
CA ALA A 330 -6.50 22.95 -1.02
C ALA A 330 -5.93 21.71 -1.70
N VAL A 331 -5.09 20.95 -1.01
CA VAL A 331 -4.42 19.77 -1.55
C VAL A 331 -5.13 18.52 -1.06
N GLU A 332 -5.60 17.69 -2.01
CA GLU A 332 -6.27 16.42 -1.74
C GLU A 332 -5.73 15.35 -2.69
N ILE A 333 -5.42 14.17 -2.15
CA ILE A 333 -4.87 13.07 -2.95
C ILE A 333 -5.95 12.30 -3.71
N ASP A 334 -7.15 12.16 -3.12
CA ASP A 334 -8.25 11.41 -3.69
C ASP A 334 -9.25 12.33 -4.41
N PRO A 335 -9.28 12.34 -5.76
CA PRO A 335 -10.18 13.19 -6.53
C PRO A 335 -11.66 12.86 -6.29
N LEU A 336 -11.98 11.66 -5.80
CA LEU A 336 -13.37 11.31 -5.48
C LEU A 336 -13.84 11.98 -4.19
N ILE A 337 -12.97 12.08 -3.16
CA ILE A 337 -13.30 12.79 -1.92
C ILE A 337 -13.60 14.27 -2.21
N SER A 338 -12.75 14.95 -2.96
CA SER A 338 -12.98 16.34 -3.34
C SER A 338 -14.24 16.52 -4.22
N THR A 339 -14.54 15.55 -5.11
CA THR A 339 -15.78 15.54 -5.90
C THR A 339 -17.01 15.40 -5.00
N LEU A 340 -16.95 14.54 -3.97
CA LEU A 340 -18.04 14.44 -2.98
C LEU A 340 -18.19 15.73 -2.18
N GLY A 341 -17.09 16.36 -1.79
CA GLY A 341 -17.10 17.68 -1.15
C GLY A 341 -17.76 18.77 -2.02
N MET A 342 -17.42 18.83 -3.31
CA MET A 342 -18.06 19.74 -4.26
C MET A 342 -19.57 19.52 -4.40
N ARG A 343 -20.04 18.27 -4.26
CA ARG A 343 -21.46 17.94 -4.44
C ARG A 343 -22.28 18.08 -3.17
N LEU A 344 -21.69 17.74 -2.03
CA LEU A 344 -22.43 17.51 -0.78
C LEU A 344 -22.21 18.59 0.27
N HIS A 345 -21.08 19.34 0.22
CA HIS A 345 -20.77 20.30 1.26
C HIS A 345 -21.71 21.51 1.19
N PRO A 346 -22.48 21.83 2.26
CA PRO A 346 -23.51 22.87 2.22
C PRO A 346 -22.95 24.27 1.97
N GLU A 347 -21.73 24.57 2.42
CA GLU A 347 -21.06 25.85 2.21
C GLU A 347 -20.37 25.97 0.85
N GLN A 348 -20.31 24.88 0.05
CA GLN A 348 -19.71 24.84 -1.29
C GLN A 348 -18.28 25.43 -1.37
N PRO A 349 -17.34 25.07 -0.46
CA PRO A 349 -16.05 25.75 -0.37
C PRO A 349 -15.23 25.65 -1.66
N TYR A 350 -15.30 24.52 -2.36
CA TYR A 350 -14.58 24.31 -3.62
C TYR A 350 -15.13 25.06 -4.83
N ALA A 351 -16.34 25.63 -4.72
CA ALA A 351 -16.92 26.50 -5.75
C ALA A 351 -16.45 27.96 -5.63
N SER A 352 -15.79 28.33 -4.53
CA SER A 352 -15.26 29.66 -4.30
C SER A 352 -14.10 29.98 -5.24
N PRO A 353 -14.09 31.15 -5.93
CA PRO A 353 -12.96 31.56 -6.75
C PRO A 353 -11.69 31.85 -5.97
N LYS A 354 -11.75 31.89 -4.64
CA LYS A 354 -10.60 32.03 -3.74
C LYS A 354 -9.89 30.70 -3.49
N VAL A 355 -10.49 29.58 -3.89
CA VAL A 355 -10.00 28.23 -3.61
C VAL A 355 -9.38 27.63 -4.87
N HIS A 356 -8.13 27.22 -4.74
CA HIS A 356 -7.42 26.45 -5.75
C HIS A 356 -7.32 25.01 -5.27
N LEU A 357 -8.16 24.13 -5.83
CA LEU A 357 -8.15 22.71 -5.53
C LEU A 357 -7.05 22.01 -6.33
N ILE A 358 -6.17 21.29 -5.65
CA ILE A 358 -4.99 20.64 -6.20
C ILE A 358 -5.05 19.13 -5.89
N THR A 359 -5.25 18.31 -6.91
CA THR A 359 -5.18 16.85 -6.75
C THR A 359 -3.72 16.43 -6.78
N ASN A 360 -3.12 16.22 -5.61
CA ASN A 360 -1.72 15.83 -5.46
C ASN A 360 -1.49 15.18 -4.08
N ASP A 361 -0.38 14.47 -3.96
CA ASP A 361 0.18 14.08 -2.68
C ASP A 361 0.66 15.33 -1.92
N ALA A 362 0.30 15.43 -0.65
CA ALA A 362 0.60 16.58 0.20
C ALA A 362 2.11 16.84 0.35
N ARG A 363 2.87 15.78 0.58
CA ARG A 363 4.32 15.86 0.72
C ARG A 363 5.00 16.31 -0.57
N ASN A 364 4.58 15.73 -1.70
CA ASN A 364 5.07 16.11 -3.03
C ASN A 364 4.75 17.58 -3.34
N PHE A 365 3.54 18.04 -3.02
CA PHE A 365 3.17 19.44 -3.19
C PHE A 365 4.06 20.38 -2.37
N MET A 366 4.17 20.16 -1.05
CA MET A 366 4.97 21.01 -0.17
C MET A 366 6.44 21.09 -0.60
N ARG A 367 7.00 19.98 -1.08
CA ARG A 367 8.38 19.90 -1.55
C ARG A 367 8.65 20.77 -2.78
N GLN A 368 7.68 20.87 -3.68
CA GLN A 368 7.79 21.64 -4.93
C GLN A 368 7.34 23.10 -4.77
N CYS A 369 6.52 23.39 -3.77
CA CYS A 369 5.95 24.70 -3.51
C CYS A 369 7.01 25.70 -3.03
N GLN A 370 6.90 26.97 -3.50
CA GLN A 370 7.71 28.09 -3.07
C GLN A 370 6.87 29.21 -2.45
N THR A 371 5.54 29.10 -2.51
CA THR A 371 4.61 30.08 -1.98
C THR A 371 4.68 30.10 -0.45
N LYS A 372 4.60 31.31 0.14
CA LYS A 372 4.53 31.49 1.59
C LYS A 372 3.07 31.59 2.03
N TYR A 373 2.74 30.97 3.17
CA TYR A 373 1.40 30.90 3.73
C TYR A 373 1.37 31.47 5.13
N ASP A 374 0.27 32.15 5.45
CA ASP A 374 -0.01 32.64 6.80
C ASP A 374 -0.47 31.50 7.71
N ILE A 375 -1.18 30.52 7.15
CA ILE A 375 -1.63 29.34 7.87
C ILE A 375 -1.38 28.12 7.00
N ILE A 376 -0.76 27.10 7.57
CA ILE A 376 -0.66 25.76 6.99
C ILE A 376 -1.42 24.80 7.89
N ILE A 377 -2.48 24.19 7.41
CA ILE A 377 -3.32 23.26 8.14
C ILE A 377 -3.03 21.84 7.65
N PHE A 378 -2.50 21.00 8.52
CA PHE A 378 -2.56 19.55 8.36
C PHE A 378 -3.90 19.09 8.91
N GLY A 379 -4.81 18.74 8.02
CA GLY A 379 -6.11 18.19 8.37
C GLY A 379 -5.98 16.87 9.10
N LEU A 380 -7.09 16.22 9.43
CA LEU A 380 -7.09 14.84 9.90
C LEU A 380 -6.78 13.91 8.72
N LEU A 381 -5.47 13.73 8.45
CA LEU A 381 -4.94 12.99 7.30
C LEU A 381 -4.72 11.50 7.58
N ASP A 382 -4.99 11.06 8.82
CA ASP A 382 -4.77 9.70 9.26
C ASP A 382 -5.51 8.71 8.35
N SER A 383 -4.77 8.15 7.42
CA SER A 383 -5.30 7.30 6.36
C SER A 383 -5.50 5.86 6.85
N HIS A 384 -6.68 5.30 6.56
CA HIS A 384 -6.97 3.87 6.70
C HIS A 384 -6.50 3.06 5.50
N THR A 385 -5.79 3.68 4.54
CA THR A 385 -5.45 3.12 3.24
C THR A 385 -3.97 2.79 3.16
N GLU A 386 -3.65 1.61 2.65
CA GLU A 386 -2.27 1.24 2.29
C GLU A 386 -1.83 2.01 1.05
N PHE A 387 -0.56 2.47 1.07
CA PHE A 387 0.08 3.09 -0.08
C PHE A 387 0.28 2.07 -1.21
N SER A 388 0.78 0.89 -0.88
CA SER A 388 1.11 -0.16 -1.85
C SER A 388 1.06 -1.53 -1.20
N GLY A 389 0.53 -2.51 -1.90
CA GLY A 389 0.61 -3.92 -1.50
C GLY A 389 2.05 -4.48 -1.47
N TYR A 390 3.05 -3.71 -1.89
CA TYR A 390 4.46 -4.10 -1.95
C TYR A 390 5.34 -3.45 -0.87
N SER A 391 4.79 -2.56 -0.04
CA SER A 391 5.55 -1.89 1.02
C SER A 391 4.75 -1.80 2.32
N ASN A 392 5.44 -1.81 3.46
CA ASN A 392 4.84 -1.61 4.78
C ASN A 392 4.50 -0.13 5.05
N MET A 393 3.99 0.59 4.05
CA MET A 393 3.78 2.02 4.10
C MET A 393 2.32 2.38 3.87
N ARG A 394 1.79 3.27 4.68
CA ARG A 394 0.49 3.91 4.45
C ARG A 394 0.65 5.19 3.64
N VAL A 395 -0.43 5.64 3.03
CA VAL A 395 -0.46 6.87 2.21
C VAL A 395 0.01 8.09 2.99
N ASP A 396 -0.31 8.17 4.28
CA ASP A 396 -0.02 9.29 5.18
C ASP A 396 1.35 9.26 5.88
N ASN A 397 2.07 8.13 5.84
CA ASN A 397 3.28 7.96 6.65
C ASN A 397 4.34 9.03 6.37
N TYR A 398 4.57 9.39 5.10
CA TYR A 398 5.57 10.41 4.74
C TYR A 398 5.13 11.85 5.01
N VAL A 399 3.85 12.09 5.25
CA VAL A 399 3.33 13.41 5.62
C VAL A 399 3.68 13.76 7.06
N TYR A 400 3.80 12.75 7.93
CA TYR A 400 4.05 12.90 9.36
C TYR A 400 5.51 12.62 9.76
N THR A 401 6.48 13.00 8.91
CA THR A 401 7.92 12.90 9.21
C THR A 401 8.51 14.26 9.58
N GLU A 402 9.65 14.25 10.30
CA GLU A 402 10.37 15.50 10.61
C GLU A 402 10.69 16.30 9.35
N GLU A 403 11.10 15.61 8.28
CA GLU A 403 11.42 16.25 7.01
C GLU A 403 10.19 16.94 6.41
N SER A 404 9.00 16.36 6.57
CA SER A 404 7.74 16.97 6.15
C SER A 404 7.44 18.26 6.89
N PHE A 405 7.55 18.21 8.22
CA PHE A 405 7.32 19.40 9.03
C PHE A 405 8.34 20.50 8.77
N ARG A 406 9.61 20.17 8.47
CA ARG A 406 10.61 21.16 8.03
C ARG A 406 10.28 21.78 6.67
N GLU A 407 9.72 21.00 5.75
CA GLU A 407 9.24 21.55 4.47
C GLU A 407 8.04 22.47 4.69
N ALA A 408 7.11 22.13 5.56
CA ALA A 408 6.00 23.01 5.93
C ALA A 408 6.49 24.28 6.64
N GLN A 409 7.42 24.16 7.60
CA GLN A 409 8.08 25.29 8.27
C GLN A 409 8.70 26.26 7.25
N ARG A 410 9.36 25.73 6.21
CA ARG A 410 9.93 26.54 5.14
C ARG A 410 8.90 27.36 4.38
N LEU A 411 7.66 26.90 4.30
CA LEU A 411 6.56 27.55 3.57
C LEU A 411 5.80 28.58 4.42
N LEU A 412 6.06 28.70 5.71
CA LEU A 412 5.42 29.71 6.55
C LEU A 412 5.90 31.11 6.20
N SER A 413 4.99 32.08 6.24
CA SER A 413 5.30 33.52 6.31
C SER A 413 5.95 33.85 7.67
N PRO A 414 6.57 35.02 7.87
CA PRO A 414 7.30 35.33 9.09
C PRO A 414 6.51 35.11 10.40
N ASP A 415 5.24 35.54 10.42
CA ASP A 415 4.32 35.33 11.55
C ASP A 415 3.27 34.24 11.27
N GLY A 416 3.53 33.40 10.27
CA GLY A 416 2.64 32.32 9.89
C GLY A 416 2.62 31.20 10.92
N ILE A 417 1.48 30.50 11.00
CA ILE A 417 1.29 29.35 11.89
C ILE A 417 1.11 28.04 11.12
N LEU A 418 1.67 26.97 11.69
CA LEU A 418 1.40 25.60 11.31
C LEU A 418 0.40 25.03 12.31
N VAL A 419 -0.68 24.43 11.80
CA VAL A 419 -1.70 23.75 12.58
C VAL A 419 -1.68 22.27 12.22
N LEU A 420 -1.32 21.41 13.17
CA LEU A 420 -1.40 19.96 13.01
C LEU A 420 -2.60 19.46 13.82
N LYS A 421 -3.49 18.73 13.17
CA LYS A 421 -4.62 18.04 13.82
C LYS A 421 -4.40 16.54 13.74
N PHE A 422 -4.55 15.85 14.87
CA PHE A 422 -4.40 14.40 14.92
C PHE A 422 -5.31 13.80 16.01
N GLU A 423 -5.88 12.63 15.73
CA GLU A 423 -6.65 11.89 16.72
C GLU A 423 -5.72 11.18 17.71
N VAL A 424 -5.53 11.78 18.89
CA VAL A 424 -4.79 11.16 20.00
C VAL A 424 -5.76 10.62 21.04
N ARG A 425 -5.69 9.30 21.31
CA ARG A 425 -6.59 8.62 22.23
C ARG A 425 -5.91 7.53 23.06
N GLN A 426 -6.52 7.17 24.17
CA GLN A 426 -6.09 6.02 24.98
C GLN A 426 -6.27 4.71 24.20
N PRO A 427 -5.33 3.74 24.30
CA PRO A 427 -4.09 3.77 25.08
C PRO A 427 -2.86 4.35 24.35
N TRP A 428 -3.01 4.88 23.12
CA TRP A 428 -1.92 5.30 22.23
C TRP A 428 -1.55 6.78 22.39
N THR A 429 -1.60 7.30 23.61
CA THR A 429 -1.27 8.72 23.93
C THR A 429 0.18 9.10 23.57
N TRP A 430 1.07 8.13 23.45
CA TRP A 430 2.45 8.28 23.01
C TRP A 430 2.59 8.92 21.61
N ILE A 431 1.58 8.82 20.73
CA ILE A 431 1.58 9.50 19.43
C ILE A 431 1.55 11.02 19.62
N GLY A 432 0.73 11.51 20.56
CA GLY A 432 0.70 12.94 20.90
C GLY A 432 2.03 13.43 21.44
N GLN A 433 2.69 12.67 22.32
CA GLN A 433 4.04 12.98 22.82
C GLN A 433 5.06 13.01 21.69
N ARG A 434 4.98 12.09 20.71
CA ARG A 434 5.86 12.08 19.53
C ARG A 434 5.73 13.37 18.75
N PHE A 435 4.51 13.79 18.38
CA PHE A 435 4.30 15.04 17.64
C PHE A 435 4.75 16.25 18.45
N TYR A 436 4.43 16.29 19.74
CA TYR A 436 4.90 17.36 20.62
C TYR A 436 6.43 17.45 20.64
N SER A 437 7.12 16.33 20.79
CA SER A 437 8.59 16.29 20.77
C SER A 437 9.17 16.68 19.42
N MET A 438 8.63 16.13 18.32
CA MET A 438 9.10 16.43 16.97
C MET A 438 8.97 17.91 16.64
N LEU A 439 7.82 18.51 16.90
CA LEU A 439 7.56 19.92 16.64
C LEU A 439 8.45 20.82 17.52
N SER A 440 8.63 20.48 18.81
CA SER A 440 9.55 21.18 19.70
C SER A 440 11.02 21.16 19.26
N HIS A 441 11.44 20.15 18.48
CA HIS A 441 12.79 20.09 17.91
C HIS A 441 12.94 20.84 16.58
N ILE A 442 11.83 21.09 15.89
CA ILE A 442 11.82 21.75 14.57
C ILE A 442 11.62 23.25 14.73
N PHE A 443 10.75 23.67 15.62
CA PHE A 443 10.38 25.06 15.87
C PHE A 443 11.10 25.64 17.09
N PRO A 444 11.19 26.99 17.20
CA PRO A 444 11.90 27.65 18.30
C PRO A 444 11.30 27.39 19.69
N HIS A 445 10.02 27.09 19.78
CA HIS A 445 9.28 26.89 21.00
C HIS A 445 8.49 25.58 20.95
N PRO A 446 8.07 25.02 22.09
CA PRO A 446 7.14 23.88 22.10
C PRO A 446 5.75 24.27 21.58
N PRO A 447 5.02 23.36 20.89
CA PRO A 447 3.74 23.68 20.30
C PRO A 447 2.69 24.05 21.35
N LEU A 448 1.89 25.06 21.06
CA LEU A 448 0.63 25.27 21.76
C LEU A 448 -0.28 24.08 21.45
N THR A 449 -0.71 23.38 22.50
CA THR A 449 -1.41 22.10 22.30
C THR A 449 -2.70 22.07 23.14
N TYR A 450 -3.81 21.71 22.49
CA TYR A 450 -5.09 21.56 23.17
C TYR A 450 -5.91 20.44 22.56
N TYR A 451 -6.87 19.93 23.31
CA TYR A 451 -7.83 18.94 22.87
C TYR A 451 -9.14 19.60 22.43
N SER A 452 -9.56 19.38 21.20
CA SER A 452 -10.88 19.77 20.68
C SER A 452 -11.80 18.55 20.71
N PRO A 453 -12.83 18.51 21.56
CA PRO A 453 -13.75 17.39 21.64
C PRO A 453 -14.63 17.30 20.40
N GLN A 454 -15.29 16.15 20.23
CA GLN A 454 -16.29 16.00 19.18
C GLN A 454 -17.46 16.94 19.43
N MET A 455 -17.81 17.73 18.42
CA MET A 455 -18.85 18.75 18.51
C MET A 455 -19.86 18.55 17.38
N GLY A 456 -21.01 17.99 17.74
CA GLY A 456 -22.04 17.65 16.73
C GLY A 456 -21.50 16.66 15.70
N ALA A 457 -21.53 17.05 14.43
CA ALA A 457 -20.98 16.26 13.32
C ALA A 457 -19.45 16.44 13.18
N LEU A 458 -18.80 17.40 13.86
CA LEU A 458 -17.38 17.67 13.71
C LEU A 458 -16.51 16.68 14.51
N ALA A 459 -15.45 16.22 13.90
CA ALA A 459 -14.52 15.26 14.52
C ALA A 459 -13.72 15.88 15.67
N HIS A 460 -13.41 15.08 16.68
CA HIS A 460 -12.47 15.44 17.74
C HIS A 460 -11.03 15.37 17.24
N ALA A 461 -10.17 16.21 17.79
CA ALA A 461 -8.74 16.21 17.49
C ALA A 461 -7.91 16.78 18.64
N THR A 462 -6.67 16.34 18.77
CA THR A 462 -5.63 17.14 19.41
C THR A 462 -5.04 18.08 18.38
N VAL A 463 -4.98 19.34 18.70
CA VAL A 463 -4.47 20.41 17.85
C VAL A 463 -3.12 20.86 18.37
N PHE A 464 -2.12 20.93 17.50
CA PHE A 464 -0.79 21.46 17.76
C PHE A 464 -0.59 22.70 16.89
N ILE A 465 -0.19 23.81 17.48
CA ILE A 465 0.05 25.06 16.75
C ILE A 465 1.49 25.50 16.97
N GLU A 466 2.15 25.81 15.85
CA GLU A 466 3.55 26.23 15.80
C GLU A 466 3.77 27.46 14.94
N SER A 467 4.86 28.17 15.19
CA SER A 467 5.30 29.30 14.40
C SER A 467 6.83 29.48 14.46
N ASN A 468 7.38 30.15 13.46
CA ASN A 468 8.78 30.62 13.49
C ASN A 468 8.95 31.88 14.36
N SER A 469 7.87 32.59 14.69
CA SER A 469 7.85 33.84 15.45
C SER A 469 7.48 33.60 16.90
N SER A 470 8.14 34.26 17.85
CA SER A 470 7.79 34.21 19.29
C SER A 470 6.43 34.85 19.61
N SER A 471 5.93 35.68 18.69
CA SER A 471 4.67 36.40 18.88
C SER A 471 3.49 35.50 19.17
N LEU A 472 3.46 34.27 18.64
CA LEU A 472 2.43 33.29 18.94
C LEU A 472 2.33 33.00 20.44
N TRP A 473 3.48 32.77 21.09
CA TRP A 473 3.54 32.45 22.53
C TRP A 473 3.27 33.67 23.40
N GLU A 474 3.78 34.85 23.00
CA GLU A 474 3.48 36.10 23.71
C GLU A 474 1.98 36.37 23.73
N GLU A 475 1.30 36.21 22.61
CA GLU A 475 -0.16 36.38 22.50
C GLU A 475 -0.95 35.27 23.21
N SER A 476 -0.43 34.08 23.32
CA SER A 476 -1.09 32.95 24.00
C SER A 476 -1.25 33.19 25.51
N HIS A 477 -0.44 34.10 26.09
CA HIS A 477 -0.54 34.51 27.50
C HIS A 477 -1.65 35.52 27.76
N SER A 478 -2.37 36.01 26.74
CA SER A 478 -3.59 36.79 26.97
C SER A 478 -4.59 36.00 27.81
N ALA A 479 -5.36 36.71 28.67
CA ALA A 479 -6.29 36.04 29.57
C ALA A 479 -7.28 35.11 28.87
N GLU A 480 -7.76 35.51 27.71
CA GLU A 480 -8.70 34.74 26.89
C GLU A 480 -8.08 33.46 26.31
N LYS A 481 -6.93 33.57 25.62
CA LYS A 481 -6.25 32.42 24.98
C LYS A 481 -5.71 31.46 26.07
N SER A 482 -5.19 31.98 27.15
CA SER A 482 -4.73 31.18 28.30
C SER A 482 -5.87 30.40 28.94
N ALA A 483 -7.03 31.01 29.13
CA ALA A 483 -8.23 30.34 29.65
C ALA A 483 -8.73 29.26 28.65
N PHE A 484 -8.73 29.56 27.34
CA PHE A 484 -9.07 28.59 26.31
C PHE A 484 -8.17 27.34 26.37
N LEU A 485 -6.85 27.52 26.37
CA LEU A 485 -5.89 26.41 26.42
C LEU A 485 -6.00 25.61 27.71
N SER A 486 -6.14 26.29 28.86
CA SER A 486 -6.24 25.64 30.17
C SER A 486 -7.53 24.82 30.34
N SER A 487 -8.61 25.21 29.67
CA SER A 487 -9.89 24.49 29.72
C SER A 487 -9.89 23.22 28.83
N ARG A 488 -8.89 23.04 27.96
CA ARG A 488 -8.80 21.95 26.96
C ARG A 488 -7.45 21.23 26.99
N PRO A 489 -7.04 20.66 28.15
CA PRO A 489 -5.75 19.98 28.22
C PRO A 489 -5.71 18.77 27.28
N PRO A 490 -4.56 18.49 26.64
CA PRO A 490 -4.39 17.29 25.85
C PRO A 490 -4.43 16.02 26.71
N VAL A 491 -4.72 14.89 26.09
CA VAL A 491 -4.85 13.58 26.78
C VAL A 491 -3.51 12.91 27.10
N PHE A 492 -2.39 13.62 26.89
CA PHE A 492 -1.03 13.15 27.14
C PHE A 492 -0.20 14.27 27.84
N PRO A 493 0.88 13.90 28.55
CA PRO A 493 1.72 14.88 29.22
C PRO A 493 2.54 15.71 28.22
N LEU A 494 2.57 17.02 28.41
CA LEU A 494 3.37 17.97 27.62
C LEU A 494 4.83 17.99 28.12
N THR A 495 5.52 16.86 28.03
CA THR A 495 6.93 16.70 28.40
C THR A 495 7.72 16.09 27.26
N LEU A 496 9.02 16.41 27.21
CA LEU A 496 9.94 15.79 26.24
C LEU A 496 10.53 14.48 26.78
N ASP A 497 10.37 14.22 28.08
CA ASP A 497 10.89 13.03 28.73
C ASP A 497 10.17 11.77 28.26
N ASN A 498 10.93 10.75 27.90
CA ASN A 498 10.42 9.46 27.41
C ASN A 498 9.52 9.55 26.17
N ALA A 499 9.65 10.62 25.39
CA ALA A 499 8.93 10.70 24.11
C ALA A 499 9.39 9.58 23.16
N PRO A 500 8.46 8.97 22.40
CA PRO A 500 8.84 8.01 21.38
C PRO A 500 9.77 8.63 20.32
N PRO A 501 10.61 7.80 19.66
CA PRO A 501 11.50 8.31 18.61
C PRO A 501 10.73 9.03 17.51
N PRO A 502 11.32 10.08 16.91
CA PRO A 502 10.68 10.82 15.83
C PRO A 502 10.48 9.93 14.60
N THR A 503 9.44 10.21 13.84
CA THR A 503 9.27 9.65 12.50
C THR A 503 10.12 10.43 11.50
N THR A 504 10.86 9.70 10.66
CA THR A 504 11.73 10.27 9.63
C THR A 504 11.44 9.61 8.28
N ASP A 505 11.95 10.16 7.18
CA ASP A 505 11.85 9.55 5.85
C ASP A 505 12.53 8.17 5.76
N ASP A 506 13.35 7.81 6.73
CA ASP A 506 13.94 6.47 6.84
C ASP A 506 13.15 5.55 7.80
N TRP A 507 12.46 6.12 8.78
CA TRP A 507 11.60 5.39 9.73
C TRP A 507 10.22 6.07 9.82
N PRO A 508 9.36 5.97 8.81
CA PRO A 508 8.11 6.73 8.71
C PRO A 508 6.92 6.05 9.39
N TYR A 509 7.14 5.31 10.48
CA TYR A 509 6.12 4.49 11.14
C TYR A 509 5.43 5.24 12.28
N VAL A 510 4.60 6.23 11.94
CA VAL A 510 3.90 7.09 12.91
C VAL A 510 3.03 6.30 13.90
N TYR A 511 2.47 5.17 13.46
CA TYR A 511 1.57 4.33 14.25
C TYR A 511 2.28 3.25 15.09
N HIS A 512 3.62 3.24 15.16
CA HIS A 512 4.42 2.35 15.99
C HIS A 512 5.16 3.16 17.05
N ASN A 513 5.11 2.71 18.31
CA ASN A 513 5.66 3.50 19.42
C ASN A 513 7.18 3.49 19.47
N TRP A 514 7.84 2.42 19.02
CA TRP A 514 9.27 2.21 19.17
C TRP A 514 9.89 1.46 18.01
N HIS A 515 11.22 1.47 17.90
CA HIS A 515 12.00 0.69 16.94
C HIS A 515 11.96 -0.82 17.26
N SER A 516 10.81 -1.43 17.08
CA SER A 516 10.57 -2.85 17.37
C SER A 516 9.51 -3.42 16.42
N ILE A 517 9.56 -4.74 16.18
CA ILE A 517 8.48 -5.40 15.43
C ILE A 517 7.28 -5.54 16.37
N PRO A 518 6.12 -4.97 16.06
CA PRO A 518 4.92 -5.11 16.87
C PRO A 518 4.52 -6.57 17.03
N ARG A 519 4.03 -6.93 18.22
CA ARG A 519 3.67 -8.33 18.58
C ARG A 519 2.71 -8.96 17.58
N ALA A 520 1.77 -8.18 17.08
CA ALA A 520 0.81 -8.64 16.09
C ALA A 520 1.48 -9.07 14.78
N TYR A 521 2.47 -8.31 14.28
CA TYR A 521 3.24 -8.68 13.08
C TYR A 521 4.05 -9.97 13.29
N PHE A 522 4.62 -10.14 14.48
CA PHE A 522 5.33 -11.37 14.81
C PHE A 522 4.40 -12.60 14.78
N THR A 523 3.21 -12.50 15.38
CA THR A 523 2.22 -13.60 15.41
C THR A 523 1.76 -14.00 14.00
N VAL A 524 1.39 -13.03 13.17
CA VAL A 524 0.93 -13.29 11.80
C VAL A 524 2.07 -13.85 10.95
N SER A 525 3.29 -13.31 11.07
CA SER A 525 4.48 -13.84 10.38
C SER A 525 4.77 -15.29 10.74
N ALA A 526 4.59 -15.66 12.02
CA ALA A 526 4.75 -17.04 12.48
C ALA A 526 3.71 -17.98 11.85
N VAL A 527 2.45 -17.54 11.72
CA VAL A 527 1.39 -18.31 11.05
C VAL A 527 1.71 -18.51 9.57
N ILE A 528 2.14 -17.45 8.86
CA ILE A 528 2.53 -17.56 7.44
C ILE A 528 3.71 -18.54 7.28
N LEU A 529 4.73 -18.42 8.14
CA LEU A 529 5.89 -19.31 8.09
C LEU A 529 5.49 -20.77 8.33
N ALA A 530 4.65 -21.04 9.33
CA ALA A 530 4.14 -22.38 9.60
C ALA A 530 3.35 -22.94 8.41
N MET A 531 2.48 -22.12 7.80
CA MET A 531 1.70 -22.50 6.60
C MET A 531 2.63 -22.75 5.41
N ALA A 532 3.65 -21.90 5.18
CA ALA A 532 4.63 -22.07 4.11
C ALA A 532 5.44 -23.36 4.28
N LEU A 533 5.91 -23.64 5.49
CA LEU A 533 6.65 -24.88 5.80
C LEU A 533 5.77 -26.11 5.56
N TYR A 534 4.53 -26.10 6.05
CA TYR A 534 3.60 -27.22 5.87
C TYR A 534 3.26 -27.49 4.39
N LEU A 535 2.91 -26.44 3.64
CA LEU A 535 2.49 -26.58 2.23
C LEU A 535 3.65 -26.90 1.29
N CYS A 536 4.86 -26.43 1.57
CA CYS A 536 6.01 -26.56 0.68
C CYS A 536 6.92 -27.74 1.02
N GLN A 537 6.83 -28.29 2.24
CA GLN A 537 7.64 -29.43 2.67
C GLN A 537 7.72 -30.58 1.63
N PRO A 538 6.63 -31.03 0.99
CA PRO A 538 6.71 -32.15 0.05
C PRO A 538 7.35 -31.80 -1.29
N PHE A 539 7.52 -30.55 -1.61
CA PHE A 539 7.95 -30.07 -2.93
C PHE A 539 9.34 -29.43 -2.94
N PHE A 540 9.76 -28.85 -1.80
CA PHE A 540 11.00 -28.12 -1.71
C PHE A 540 12.19 -29.06 -1.60
N SER A 541 13.15 -28.92 -2.53
CA SER A 541 14.34 -29.76 -2.56
C SER A 541 15.41 -29.24 -1.60
N TRP A 542 15.31 -29.58 -0.30
CA TRP A 542 16.18 -29.09 0.79
C TRP A 542 17.67 -29.30 0.57
N LYS A 543 18.04 -30.37 -0.15
CA LYS A 543 19.46 -30.78 -0.40
C LYS A 543 20.01 -30.13 -1.68
N GLU A 544 19.22 -29.51 -2.50
CA GLU A 544 19.63 -28.98 -3.79
C GLU A 544 20.05 -27.51 -3.65
N THR A 545 21.34 -27.22 -3.83
CA THR A 545 21.87 -25.83 -3.76
C THR A 545 21.24 -24.88 -4.75
N GLY A 546 20.78 -25.38 -5.92
CA GLY A 546 20.10 -24.58 -6.93
C GLY A 546 18.74 -24.06 -6.44
N THR A 547 17.96 -24.87 -5.74
CA THR A 547 16.67 -24.47 -5.15
C THR A 547 16.87 -23.34 -4.14
N TRP A 548 17.87 -23.46 -3.26
CA TRP A 548 18.21 -22.40 -2.29
C TRP A 548 18.73 -21.13 -2.96
N GLN A 549 19.46 -21.25 -4.06
CA GLN A 549 19.89 -20.07 -4.83
C GLN A 549 18.68 -19.29 -5.33
N PHE A 550 17.67 -19.94 -5.97
CA PHE A 550 16.47 -19.26 -6.44
C PHE A 550 15.63 -18.70 -5.30
N PHE A 551 15.58 -19.39 -4.17
CA PHE A 551 14.93 -18.89 -2.96
C PHE A 551 15.57 -17.56 -2.51
N LEU A 552 16.90 -17.49 -2.40
CA LEU A 552 17.57 -16.25 -2.01
C LEU A 552 17.44 -15.14 -3.06
N LEU A 553 17.42 -15.48 -4.37
CA LEU A 553 17.17 -14.50 -5.43
C LEU A 553 15.78 -13.86 -5.29
N GLY A 554 14.75 -14.65 -4.97
CA GLY A 554 13.40 -14.14 -4.73
C GLY A 554 13.30 -13.27 -3.47
N ALA A 555 13.94 -13.69 -2.38
CA ALA A 555 13.96 -12.92 -1.13
C ALA A 555 14.64 -11.55 -1.31
N GLY A 556 15.80 -11.52 -1.96
CA GLY A 556 16.53 -10.28 -2.24
C GLY A 556 15.77 -9.38 -3.22
N PHE A 557 15.07 -9.96 -4.19
CA PHE A 557 14.32 -9.20 -5.19
C PHE A 557 13.16 -8.41 -4.55
N LEU A 558 12.35 -9.05 -3.71
CA LEU A 558 11.23 -8.37 -3.06
C LEU A 558 11.70 -7.26 -2.12
N LEU A 559 12.83 -7.44 -1.43
CA LEU A 559 13.43 -6.37 -0.61
C LEU A 559 13.87 -5.17 -1.45
N MET A 560 14.43 -5.37 -2.66
CA MET A 560 14.79 -4.28 -3.58
C MET A 560 13.55 -3.59 -4.15
N GLU A 561 12.54 -4.35 -4.54
CA GLU A 561 11.27 -3.83 -5.08
C GLU A 561 10.61 -2.89 -4.08
N THR A 562 10.49 -3.30 -2.82
CA THR A 562 9.97 -2.49 -1.72
C THR A 562 10.75 -1.18 -1.58
N GLN A 563 12.07 -1.22 -1.68
CA GLN A 563 12.90 -0.02 -1.58
C GLN A 563 12.66 0.95 -2.74
N LEU A 564 12.59 0.46 -3.97
CA LEU A 564 12.32 1.31 -5.12
C LEU A 564 10.95 1.99 -5.00
N VAL A 565 9.90 1.22 -4.69
CA VAL A 565 8.54 1.74 -4.52
C VAL A 565 8.50 2.82 -3.44
N SER A 566 9.09 2.57 -2.28
CA SER A 566 9.11 3.53 -1.16
C SER A 566 9.90 4.79 -1.49
N ARG A 567 11.01 4.67 -2.22
CA ARG A 567 11.80 5.83 -2.64
C ARG A 567 11.10 6.67 -3.70
N LEU A 568 10.47 6.04 -4.67
CA LEU A 568 9.68 6.78 -5.67
C LEU A 568 8.50 7.50 -5.03
N ALA A 569 7.84 6.88 -4.06
CA ALA A 569 6.79 7.51 -3.28
C ALA A 569 7.24 8.80 -2.61
N LEU A 570 8.43 8.81 -2.02
CA LEU A 570 8.99 9.97 -1.35
C LEU A 570 9.25 11.16 -2.31
N TYR A 571 9.54 10.90 -3.59
CA TYR A 571 9.90 11.93 -4.58
C TYR A 571 8.77 12.33 -5.52
N PHE A 572 7.87 11.41 -5.82
CA PHE A 572 6.78 11.62 -6.76
C PHE A 572 5.39 11.57 -6.09
N GLY A 573 5.37 11.30 -4.78
CA GLY A 573 4.17 11.17 -3.99
C GLY A 573 3.65 9.75 -3.86
N THR A 574 2.80 9.54 -2.87
CA THR A 574 2.17 8.25 -2.57
C THR A 574 0.94 7.99 -3.44
N THR A 575 0.94 8.49 -4.69
CA THR A 575 -0.17 8.30 -5.59
C THR A 575 -0.18 6.89 -6.19
N TRP A 576 -1.38 6.38 -6.42
CA TRP A 576 -1.57 5.08 -7.06
C TRP A 576 -0.90 4.98 -8.45
N LEU A 577 -0.86 6.09 -9.21
CA LEU A 577 -0.16 6.15 -10.49
C LEU A 577 1.35 5.94 -10.33
N VAL A 578 1.95 6.50 -9.29
CA VAL A 578 3.38 6.32 -9.00
C VAL A 578 3.71 4.85 -8.74
N ASN A 579 2.85 4.12 -8.04
CA ASN A 579 3.00 2.68 -7.86
C ASN A 579 2.98 1.91 -9.19
N CYS A 580 2.01 2.20 -10.06
CA CYS A 580 1.93 1.57 -11.37
C CYS A 580 3.17 1.87 -12.22
N ILE A 581 3.68 3.11 -12.18
CA ILE A 581 4.90 3.51 -12.89
C ILE A 581 6.12 2.79 -12.32
N ALA A 582 6.22 2.68 -10.98
CA ALA A 582 7.31 1.98 -10.33
C ALA A 582 7.38 0.51 -10.74
N LEU A 583 6.25 -0.19 -10.67
CA LEU A 583 6.15 -1.59 -11.10
C LEU A 583 6.43 -1.76 -12.60
N THR A 584 5.93 -0.83 -13.41
CA THR A 584 6.23 -0.80 -14.86
C THR A 584 7.73 -0.64 -15.10
N GLY A 585 8.39 0.25 -14.37
CA GLY A 585 9.83 0.45 -14.44
C GLY A 585 10.61 -0.81 -14.09
N ILE A 586 10.25 -1.49 -12.99
CA ILE A 586 10.84 -2.76 -12.56
C ILE A 586 10.72 -3.81 -13.67
N LEU A 587 9.49 -4.07 -14.15
CA LEU A 587 9.24 -5.10 -15.16
C LEU A 587 9.93 -4.75 -16.49
N THR A 588 9.99 -3.49 -16.86
CA THR A 588 10.70 -3.03 -18.07
C THR A 588 12.20 -3.27 -17.96
N VAL A 589 12.82 -2.97 -16.80
CA VAL A 589 14.24 -3.24 -16.54
C VAL A 589 14.53 -4.75 -16.59
N LEU A 590 13.63 -5.58 -16.05
CA LEU A 590 13.75 -7.05 -16.16
C LEU A 590 13.66 -7.53 -17.61
N LEU A 591 12.78 -6.94 -18.44
CA LEU A 591 12.71 -7.24 -19.88
C LEU A 591 14.01 -6.86 -20.58
N PHE A 592 14.61 -5.72 -20.29
CA PHE A 592 15.94 -5.36 -20.81
C PHE A 592 17.02 -6.33 -20.35
N SER A 593 16.97 -6.81 -19.11
CA SER A 593 17.88 -7.86 -18.62
C SER A 593 17.74 -9.15 -19.42
N ASN A 594 16.50 -9.55 -19.75
CA ASN A 594 16.24 -10.73 -20.58
C ASN A 594 16.81 -10.58 -21.99
N VAL A 595 16.59 -9.42 -22.62
CA VAL A 595 17.17 -9.11 -23.94
C VAL A 595 18.70 -9.17 -23.88
N TYR A 596 19.31 -8.59 -22.85
CA TYR A 596 20.76 -8.65 -22.65
C TYR A 596 21.26 -10.08 -22.53
N VAL A 597 20.61 -10.94 -21.74
CA VAL A 597 20.98 -12.35 -21.54
C VAL A 597 20.86 -13.15 -22.85
N GLU A 598 19.80 -12.89 -23.65
CA GLU A 598 19.61 -13.57 -24.93
C GLU A 598 20.75 -13.27 -25.92
N PHE A 599 21.21 -12.00 -25.99
CA PHE A 599 22.26 -11.59 -26.91
C PHE A 599 23.68 -11.93 -26.41
N LYS A 600 23.97 -11.69 -25.11
CA LYS A 600 25.35 -11.78 -24.58
C LYS A 600 25.68 -13.10 -23.94
N ARG A 601 24.69 -13.89 -23.49
CA ARG A 601 24.83 -15.20 -22.84
C ARG A 601 25.95 -15.19 -21.80
N PRO A 602 25.83 -14.43 -20.70
CA PRO A 602 26.90 -14.17 -19.75
C PRO A 602 27.43 -15.47 -19.13
N GLY A 603 28.72 -15.76 -19.37
CA GLY A 603 29.37 -16.98 -18.87
C GLY A 603 29.63 -16.95 -17.36
N ASN A 604 30.16 -15.84 -16.86
CA ASN A 604 30.52 -15.66 -15.45
C ASN A 604 29.54 -14.72 -14.73
N LEU A 605 28.71 -15.31 -13.87
CA LEU A 605 27.71 -14.53 -13.10
C LEU A 605 28.31 -13.85 -11.86
N SER A 606 29.51 -14.25 -11.38
CA SER A 606 30.11 -13.66 -10.19
C SER A 606 30.37 -12.17 -10.33
N ILE A 607 30.67 -11.70 -11.55
CA ILE A 607 30.87 -10.28 -11.85
C ILE A 607 29.56 -9.52 -11.65
N TYR A 608 28.43 -10.07 -12.11
CA TYR A 608 27.11 -9.43 -11.97
C TYR A 608 26.64 -9.42 -10.52
N PHE A 609 26.93 -10.45 -9.72
CA PHE A 609 26.71 -10.44 -8.27
C PHE A 609 27.54 -9.35 -7.58
N ALA A 610 28.81 -9.18 -7.96
CA ALA A 610 29.67 -8.12 -7.42
C ALA A 610 29.09 -6.73 -7.73
N PHE A 611 28.68 -6.48 -8.98
CA PHE A 611 28.04 -5.20 -9.35
C PHE A 611 26.70 -4.99 -8.64
N LEU A 612 25.89 -6.03 -8.48
CA LEU A 612 24.63 -5.97 -7.75
C LEU A 612 24.88 -5.54 -6.29
N CYS A 613 25.76 -6.25 -5.58
CA CYS A 613 26.06 -5.91 -4.18
C CYS A 613 26.69 -4.51 -4.06
N ALA A 614 27.61 -4.15 -4.95
CA ALA A 614 28.24 -2.84 -4.95
C ALA A 614 27.22 -1.69 -5.19
N THR A 615 26.26 -1.87 -6.11
CA THR A 615 25.23 -0.86 -6.37
C THR A 615 24.21 -0.76 -5.25
N LEU A 616 23.87 -1.86 -4.56
CA LEU A 616 23.02 -1.84 -3.37
C LEU A 616 23.69 -1.09 -2.22
N ILE A 617 24.97 -1.36 -1.96
CA ILE A 617 25.77 -0.67 -0.93
C ILE A 617 25.93 0.81 -1.30
N ALA A 618 26.17 1.14 -2.57
CA ALA A 618 26.24 2.53 -3.04
C ALA A 618 24.93 3.27 -2.81
N ASN A 619 23.78 2.68 -3.15
CA ASN A 619 22.47 3.28 -2.91
C ASN A 619 22.17 3.47 -1.40
N TYR A 620 22.69 2.60 -0.54
CA TYR A 620 22.61 2.78 0.91
C TYR A 620 23.49 3.95 1.38
N ALA A 621 24.74 4.06 0.88
CA ALA A 621 25.72 5.05 1.32
C ALA A 621 25.43 6.47 0.82
N ILE A 622 24.79 6.63 -0.34
CA ILE A 622 24.52 7.95 -0.93
C ILE A 622 23.44 8.68 -0.13
N PRO A 623 23.71 9.89 0.38
CA PRO A 623 22.72 10.71 1.06
C PRO A 623 21.81 11.42 0.04
N TRP A 624 20.86 10.71 -0.53
CA TRP A 624 19.96 11.20 -1.59
C TRP A 624 19.22 12.49 -1.25
N SER A 625 18.95 12.74 0.05
CA SER A 625 18.32 13.98 0.53
C SER A 625 19.19 15.24 0.33
N ARG A 626 20.50 15.07 0.14
CA ARG A 626 21.47 16.17 -0.07
C ARG A 626 21.81 16.42 -1.53
N VAL A 627 21.28 15.61 -2.45
CA VAL A 627 21.56 15.77 -3.88
C VAL A 627 20.87 17.05 -4.37
N PRO A 628 21.62 18.03 -4.92
CA PRO A 628 21.04 19.28 -5.39
C PRO A 628 20.25 19.06 -6.69
N GLY A 629 19.16 19.79 -6.86
CA GLY A 629 18.33 19.76 -8.07
C GLY A 629 16.86 19.99 -7.79
N SER A 630 16.05 20.11 -8.84
CA SER A 630 14.60 20.16 -8.73
C SER A 630 14.05 18.79 -8.28
N GLY A 631 12.91 18.77 -7.59
CA GLY A 631 12.31 17.54 -7.07
C GLY A 631 12.16 16.44 -8.14
N ILE A 632 11.76 16.80 -9.36
CA ILE A 632 11.57 15.85 -10.48
C ILE A 632 12.92 15.31 -10.97
N SER A 633 13.93 16.15 -11.21
CA SER A 633 15.23 15.71 -11.74
C SER A 633 15.96 14.78 -10.77
N VAL A 634 15.93 15.10 -9.48
CA VAL A 634 16.48 14.24 -8.43
C VAL A 634 15.71 12.93 -8.34
N GLY A 635 14.38 12.96 -8.42
CA GLY A 635 13.54 11.77 -8.43
C GLY A 635 13.86 10.82 -9.60
N VAL A 636 14.06 11.35 -10.80
CA VAL A 636 14.47 10.57 -11.98
C VAL A 636 15.86 9.94 -11.80
N LEU A 637 16.81 10.70 -11.27
CA LEU A 637 18.16 10.19 -10.98
C LEU A 637 18.12 9.04 -9.97
N ILE A 638 17.33 9.18 -8.91
CA ILE A 638 17.14 8.13 -7.89
C ILE A 638 16.48 6.90 -8.51
N CYS A 639 15.43 7.09 -9.31
CA CYS A 639 14.79 5.99 -10.04
C CYS A 639 15.82 5.21 -10.86
N ALA A 640 16.65 5.90 -11.64
CA ALA A 640 17.69 5.27 -12.43
C ALA A 640 18.70 4.53 -11.55
N ALA A 641 19.17 5.14 -10.45
CA ALA A 641 20.12 4.52 -9.53
C ALA A 641 19.58 3.23 -8.86
N TYR A 642 18.30 3.23 -8.48
CA TYR A 642 17.66 2.05 -7.89
C TYR A 642 17.28 0.98 -8.94
N CYS A 643 17.13 1.35 -10.21
CA CYS A 643 16.92 0.41 -11.31
C CYS A 643 18.20 -0.37 -11.68
N VAL A 644 19.41 0.20 -11.44
CA VAL A 644 20.67 -0.48 -11.75
C VAL A 644 20.83 -1.82 -11.04
N PRO A 645 20.66 -1.96 -9.71
CA PRO A 645 20.72 -3.27 -9.05
C PRO A 645 19.64 -4.24 -9.57
N ILE A 646 18.43 -3.75 -9.92
CA ILE A 646 17.36 -4.60 -10.48
C ILE A 646 17.79 -5.18 -11.83
N PHE A 647 18.48 -4.39 -12.67
CA PHE A 647 19.03 -4.87 -13.94
C PHE A 647 20.01 -6.03 -13.74
N PHE A 648 20.95 -5.91 -12.80
CA PHE A 648 21.89 -6.99 -12.50
C PHE A 648 21.21 -8.22 -11.89
N ALA A 649 20.24 -8.00 -11.00
CA ALA A 649 19.43 -9.09 -10.43
C ALA A 649 18.67 -9.85 -11.53
N GLY A 650 18.09 -9.12 -12.50
CA GLY A 650 17.42 -9.69 -13.67
C GLY A 650 18.36 -10.55 -14.53
N ILE A 651 19.58 -10.08 -14.80
CA ILE A 651 20.59 -10.88 -15.54
C ILE A 651 20.92 -12.17 -14.80
N ILE A 652 21.18 -12.05 -13.49
CA ILE A 652 21.53 -13.21 -12.64
C ILE A 652 20.39 -14.22 -12.62
N PHE A 653 19.16 -13.76 -12.40
CA PHE A 653 17.99 -14.62 -12.37
C PHE A 653 17.77 -15.31 -13.73
N THR A 654 17.70 -14.55 -14.82
CA THR A 654 17.36 -15.06 -16.15
C THR A 654 18.41 -16.06 -16.65
N GLU A 655 19.69 -15.76 -16.49
CA GLU A 655 20.76 -16.68 -16.89
C GLU A 655 20.80 -17.94 -15.99
N SER A 656 20.60 -17.80 -14.67
CA SER A 656 20.49 -18.95 -13.78
C SER A 656 19.28 -19.83 -14.14
N PHE A 657 18.15 -19.18 -14.46
CA PHE A 657 16.89 -19.83 -14.87
C PHE A 657 17.03 -20.57 -16.19
N ARG A 658 17.74 -19.99 -17.16
CA ARG A 658 18.06 -20.64 -18.44
C ARG A 658 18.89 -21.90 -18.26
N ARG A 659 19.85 -21.91 -17.31
CA ARG A 659 20.77 -23.02 -17.06
C ARG A 659 20.19 -24.12 -16.17
N PHE A 660 19.08 -23.85 -15.49
CA PHE A 660 18.51 -24.79 -14.51
C PHE A 660 17.54 -25.77 -15.18
N GLY A 661 17.70 -27.07 -14.89
CA GLY A 661 16.93 -28.13 -15.55
C GLY A 661 15.49 -28.32 -15.09
N GLY A 662 15.03 -27.59 -14.05
CA GLY A 662 13.66 -27.65 -13.50
C GLY A 662 13.09 -26.25 -13.34
N ARG A 663 12.63 -25.63 -14.43
CA ARG A 663 12.24 -24.24 -14.50
C ARG A 663 11.06 -23.91 -13.57
N SER A 664 10.07 -24.78 -13.53
CA SER A 664 8.91 -24.64 -12.65
C SER A 664 9.31 -24.69 -11.18
N LYS A 665 10.24 -25.58 -10.81
CA LYS A 665 10.80 -25.66 -9.46
C LYS A 665 11.62 -24.42 -9.11
N ALA A 666 12.44 -23.92 -10.04
CA ALA A 666 13.22 -22.71 -9.86
C ALA A 666 12.31 -21.49 -9.62
N PHE A 667 11.25 -21.34 -10.42
CA PHE A 667 10.29 -20.26 -10.27
C PHE A 667 9.47 -20.39 -8.97
N GLY A 668 9.06 -21.61 -8.61
CA GLY A 668 8.42 -21.90 -7.33
C GLY A 668 9.29 -21.55 -6.12
N ALA A 669 10.59 -21.93 -6.15
CA ALA A 669 11.55 -21.58 -5.11
C ALA A 669 11.77 -20.05 -5.00
N ASN A 670 11.78 -19.35 -6.14
CA ASN A 670 11.88 -17.90 -6.19
C ASN A 670 10.65 -17.23 -5.54
N MET A 671 9.44 -17.72 -5.82
CA MET A 671 8.21 -17.20 -5.18
C MET A 671 8.21 -17.44 -3.66
N LEU A 672 8.69 -18.60 -3.21
CA LEU A 672 8.86 -18.85 -1.76
C LEU A 672 9.93 -17.95 -1.14
N GLY A 673 10.98 -17.66 -1.89
CA GLY A 673 11.97 -16.66 -1.50
C GLY A 673 11.32 -15.28 -1.33
N ALA A 674 10.45 -14.87 -2.23
CA ALA A 674 9.69 -13.64 -2.11
C ALA A 674 8.82 -13.62 -0.84
N VAL A 675 8.19 -14.74 -0.44
CA VAL A 675 7.51 -14.87 0.86
C VAL A 675 8.47 -14.52 2.02
N ALA A 676 9.66 -15.11 2.03
CA ALA A 676 10.66 -14.84 3.07
C ALA A 676 11.16 -13.39 3.03
N GLY A 677 11.36 -12.82 1.85
CA GLY A 677 11.70 -11.40 1.65
C GLY A 677 10.62 -10.47 2.18
N GLY A 678 9.35 -10.78 1.92
CA GLY A 678 8.20 -10.05 2.45
C GLY A 678 8.13 -10.05 3.97
N LEU A 679 8.39 -11.20 4.61
CA LEU A 679 8.48 -11.27 6.07
C LEU A 679 9.70 -10.51 6.60
N ALA A 680 10.83 -10.53 5.88
CA ALA A 680 12.04 -9.80 6.25
C ALA A 680 11.88 -8.27 6.16
N GLN A 681 10.90 -7.76 5.41
CA GLN A 681 10.57 -6.33 5.39
C GLN A 681 10.21 -5.79 6.79
N ASN A 682 9.67 -6.62 7.68
CA ASN A 682 9.39 -6.24 9.06
C ASN A 682 10.65 -5.79 9.83
N LEU A 683 11.84 -6.12 9.37
CA LEU A 683 13.09 -5.62 9.94
C LEU A 683 13.25 -4.10 9.74
N SER A 684 12.53 -3.49 8.80
CA SER A 684 12.49 -2.04 8.65
C SER A 684 11.89 -1.31 9.85
N PHE A 685 11.04 -1.96 10.64
CA PHE A 685 10.54 -1.41 11.91
C PHE A 685 11.66 -1.20 12.95
N ILE A 686 12.73 -2.00 12.87
CA ILE A 686 13.87 -1.91 13.80
C ILE A 686 14.96 -1.01 13.22
N PHE A 687 15.35 -1.26 11.97
CA PHE A 687 16.58 -0.70 11.37
C PHE A 687 16.31 0.45 10.39
N GLY A 688 15.05 0.79 10.12
CA GLY A 688 14.66 1.75 9.09
C GLY A 688 14.61 1.13 7.69
N MET A 689 14.03 1.90 6.78
CA MET A 689 13.80 1.45 5.39
C MET A 689 15.11 1.24 4.62
N LYS A 690 16.12 2.10 4.77
CA LYS A 690 17.39 1.99 4.06
C LYS A 690 18.15 0.70 4.35
N ALA A 691 18.02 0.18 5.58
CA ALA A 691 18.70 -1.03 6.00
C ALA A 691 18.31 -2.27 5.17
N LEU A 692 17.10 -2.27 4.58
CA LEU A 692 16.67 -3.34 3.68
C LEU A 692 17.60 -3.51 2.47
N LEU A 693 18.31 -2.46 2.02
CA LEU A 693 19.30 -2.57 0.95
C LEU A 693 20.52 -3.42 1.37
N LEU A 694 20.97 -3.26 2.62
CA LEU A 694 22.07 -4.07 3.16
C LEU A 694 21.65 -5.51 3.38
N ILE A 695 20.41 -5.73 3.84
CA ILE A 695 19.84 -7.08 3.99
C ILE A 695 19.73 -7.74 2.62
N ALA A 696 19.24 -7.02 1.59
CA ALA A 696 19.21 -7.53 0.22
C ALA A 696 20.61 -7.86 -0.30
N ALA A 697 21.61 -7.00 -0.06
CA ALA A 697 23.00 -7.28 -0.43
C ALA A 697 23.54 -8.54 0.24
N ALA A 698 23.26 -8.75 1.53
CA ALA A 698 23.65 -9.96 2.26
C ALA A 698 22.98 -11.22 1.68
N VAL A 699 21.68 -11.15 1.36
CA VAL A 699 20.91 -12.25 0.76
C VAL A 699 21.47 -12.60 -0.63
N TYR A 700 21.78 -11.59 -1.47
CA TYR A 700 22.41 -11.83 -2.77
C TYR A 700 23.85 -12.34 -2.65
N GLY A 701 24.60 -11.90 -1.63
CA GLY A 701 25.91 -12.45 -1.28
C GLY A 701 25.82 -13.95 -0.96
N GLY A 702 24.81 -14.36 -0.17
CA GLY A 702 24.51 -15.77 0.09
C GLY A 702 24.19 -16.55 -1.19
N ALA A 703 23.38 -15.98 -2.10
CA ALA A 703 23.07 -16.59 -3.39
C ALA A 703 24.33 -16.76 -4.26
N ALA A 704 25.25 -15.79 -4.24
CA ALA A 704 26.53 -15.87 -4.95
C ALA A 704 27.43 -16.99 -4.41
N LEU A 705 27.48 -17.16 -3.09
CA LEU A 705 28.24 -18.25 -2.46
C LEU A 705 27.69 -19.63 -2.88
N LEU A 706 26.36 -19.81 -2.83
CA LEU A 706 25.72 -21.05 -3.29
C LEU A 706 25.98 -21.34 -4.77
N GLN A 707 26.05 -20.30 -5.61
CA GLN A 707 26.42 -20.46 -7.01
C GLN A 707 27.88 -20.90 -7.18
N ALA A 708 28.82 -20.35 -6.40
CA ALA A 708 30.21 -20.68 -6.46
C ALA A 708 30.49 -22.14 -6.01
N MET A 709 29.66 -22.69 -5.12
CA MET A 709 29.76 -24.08 -4.64
C MET A 709 29.25 -25.11 -5.66
N LYS A 710 28.61 -24.73 -6.75
CA LYS A 710 28.19 -25.66 -7.80
C LYS A 710 29.44 -26.23 -8.50
N PRO A 711 29.59 -27.56 -8.62
CA PRO A 711 30.70 -28.13 -9.37
C PRO A 711 30.65 -27.60 -10.81
N ARG A 712 31.77 -27.04 -11.29
CA ARG A 712 31.94 -26.65 -12.69
C ARG A 712 31.75 -27.92 -13.53
N ARG A 713 30.60 -28.06 -14.19
CA ARG A 713 30.50 -29.04 -15.30
C ARG A 713 31.46 -28.55 -16.38
N LEU A 714 32.54 -29.30 -16.59
CA LEU A 714 33.40 -29.11 -17.77
C LEU A 714 32.49 -29.18 -19.03
N PRO A 715 32.68 -28.30 -20.01
CA PRO A 715 31.99 -28.44 -21.27
C PRO A 715 32.36 -29.77 -21.90
N ALA A 716 31.33 -30.63 -22.19
CA ALA A 716 31.47 -31.83 -22.99
C ALA A 716 31.68 -31.47 -24.47
#